data_214cc2feee0ff9289d756f6bc6109ee4
#
_entry.id   214cc2feee0ff9289d756f6bc6109ee4
#
_cell.length_a   1.000
_cell.length_b   1.000
_cell.length_c   1.000
_cell.angle_alpha   90.00
_cell.angle_beta   90.00
_cell.angle_gamma   90.00
#
_symmetry.space_group_name_H-M   'P 1'
#
loop_
_entity.id
_entity.type
_entity.pdbx_description
1 polymer ?
#
loop_
_entity_poly.entity_id
_entity_poly.type
_entity_poly.pdbx_seq_one_letter_code
_entity_poly.pdbx_strand_id
1 'polypeptide(L)'
;MNKKILKLGILTVAGAAIVAMKKSKKEKLVYSYPQTKVKKSDYKNTELNKQKKNSKGIYYSSGNYEAFARPKKPKDIEKKSAYLVGSGLASLAAACFLIRDAQMSGDHIHILEASNIAGGACDGVADPDRGYIMRGGREMEDHFECLWDLFHSIPSLEHPENSVLDEFYWLNKEDPNYSLCRATNHRGKPSENFGKFNIDAKGRKQIMKLFFTANEKLYDKTIEDVFDEHVFDSDFWLYWQTMFAFENWHSALELKLYLQRFIHHIGGLPDFSALKFTRYNQYESLILPMVEYLKQNGVIFHFHTQVTNVIFSFENDQKIAKSIEYIKNNETKILPLTKDDLVFVTNGSCTESTLYGDHHTPANGDAQIRTAGCWNLWKNIAKQDPSFGHPEKFCENVSKTRWESATITTSNTKIIDAIKRICKRDPLSGKVVTGGIISCEDSNWLLSWTINRQGQFREQKEDEICIWVYSLFCATPGNYIHKPMKDCTGEEITAEWLYHIGIPLDEIDELARDHANTVPTMLPYITAFFMPRTAGDRPDVIPDGCVNFAFLGQFAETPRDTIFTTEYSVRTAMEAVYGLLGVDRGVPEVWGSVYDVRNLLDASVRLMDGESLLGADLPMPVEKLKGWILKLIKDTDIEKLLKEYKLIKK
;
A
#
# COMPACT_ATOMS: atom_id res chain seq x y z
N MET A 1 18.15 32.12 2.10
CA MET A 1 18.58 31.65 3.45
C MET A 1 18.66 30.13 3.42
N ASN A 2 19.56 29.61 3.27
CA ASN A 2 20.93 29.11 3.21
C ASN A 2 21.01 27.59 3.28
N LYS A 3 21.69 26.96 2.30
CA LYS A 3 22.26 25.60 2.37
C LYS A 3 22.82 25.22 3.77
N LYS A 4 23.00 26.21 4.62
CA LYS A 4 23.56 26.19 5.98
C LYS A 4 22.67 25.52 7.03
N ILE A 5 21.34 25.63 6.94
CA ILE A 5 20.40 25.12 7.98
C ILE A 5 20.06 23.63 7.73
N LEU A 6 20.04 23.19 6.49
CA LEU A 6 19.81 21.78 6.15
C LEU A 6 20.99 20.92 6.66
N LYS A 7 22.21 21.44 6.48
CA LYS A 7 23.42 20.81 6.99
C LYS A 7 23.47 20.77 8.52
N LEU A 8 22.85 21.76 9.19
CA LEU A 8 22.72 21.78 10.64
C LEU A 8 21.71 20.74 11.15
N GLY A 9 20.61 20.49 10.41
CA GLY A 9 19.59 19.48 10.77
C GLY A 9 20.17 18.05 10.75
N ILE A 10 20.92 17.71 9.70
CA ILE A 10 21.55 16.37 9.58
C ILE A 10 22.70 16.23 10.58
N LEU A 11 23.46 17.29 10.82
CA LEU A 11 24.47 17.34 11.89
C LEU A 11 23.87 17.27 13.29
N THR A 12 22.64 17.75 13.50
CA THR A 12 21.92 17.61 14.79
C THR A 12 21.41 16.20 15.00
N VAL A 13 20.97 15.49 13.97
CA VAL A 13 20.58 14.07 14.09
C VAL A 13 21.83 13.20 14.39
N ALA A 14 22.91 13.41 13.67
CA ALA A 14 24.18 12.76 14.00
C ALA A 14 24.71 13.20 15.39
N GLY A 15 24.57 14.47 15.73
CA GLY A 15 24.92 15.03 17.04
C GLY A 15 24.07 14.50 18.19
N ALA A 16 22.75 14.34 18.00
CA ALA A 16 21.85 13.75 19.01
C ALA A 16 22.16 12.26 19.23
N ALA A 17 22.45 11.51 18.16
CA ALA A 17 22.90 10.12 18.27
C ALA A 17 24.22 10.01 19.04
N ILE A 18 25.17 10.91 18.80
CA ILE A 18 26.46 10.98 19.52
C ILE A 18 26.29 11.36 20.99
N VAL A 19 25.37 12.28 21.31
CA VAL A 19 25.05 12.67 22.70
C VAL A 19 24.34 11.54 23.44
N ALA A 20 23.44 10.80 22.78
CA ALA A 20 22.81 9.61 23.34
C ALA A 20 23.85 8.50 23.62
N MET A 21 24.78 8.26 22.70
CA MET A 21 25.88 7.31 22.89
C MET A 21 26.87 7.74 23.99
N LYS A 22 27.12 9.03 24.20
CA LYS A 22 27.96 9.53 25.29
C LYS A 22 27.30 9.39 26.66
N LYS A 23 25.97 9.52 26.76
CA LYS A 23 25.23 9.22 27.99
C LYS A 23 25.29 7.74 28.33
N SER A 24 25.23 6.85 27.33
CA SER A 24 25.34 5.40 27.53
C SER A 24 26.73 4.93 27.94
N LYS A 25 27.80 5.66 27.54
CA LYS A 25 29.18 5.32 27.96
C LYS A 25 29.50 5.62 29.43
N LYS A 26 28.67 6.41 30.13
CA LYS A 26 28.83 6.64 31.59
C LYS A 26 28.19 5.55 32.46
N GLU A 27 27.29 4.77 31.92
CA GLU A 27 26.80 3.55 32.55
C GLU A 27 27.61 2.38 31.96
N LYS A 28 28.54 1.83 32.72
CA LYS A 28 29.15 0.52 32.39
C LYS A 28 28.02 -0.52 32.46
N LEU A 29 27.36 -0.77 31.33
CA LEU A 29 26.57 -1.97 31.16
C LEU A 29 27.51 -3.16 31.09
N VAL A 30 27.81 -3.71 32.26
CA VAL A 30 28.42 -5.03 32.38
C VAL A 30 27.28 -6.01 32.04
N TYR A 31 27.23 -6.46 30.80
CA TYR A 31 26.47 -7.64 30.45
C TYR A 31 27.17 -8.86 31.03
N SER A 32 26.91 -9.15 32.31
CA SER A 32 27.15 -10.49 32.83
C SER A 32 25.92 -11.33 32.47
N TYR A 33 26.08 -12.24 31.50
CA TYR A 33 25.11 -13.31 31.34
C TYR A 33 25.16 -14.18 32.60
N PRO A 34 24.11 -14.24 33.44
CA PRO A 34 24.10 -15.19 34.53
C PRO A 34 23.94 -16.58 33.92
N GLN A 35 24.94 -17.40 34.03
CA GLN A 35 24.82 -18.84 33.80
C GLN A 35 23.99 -19.47 34.93
N THR A 36 22.72 -19.16 35.00
CA THR A 36 21.80 -19.85 35.90
C THR A 36 20.98 -20.84 35.08
N LYS A 37 21.02 -22.12 35.51
CA LYS A 37 20.11 -23.15 35.01
C LYS A 37 18.68 -22.73 35.38
N VAL A 38 17.98 -22.11 34.46
CA VAL A 38 16.60 -21.67 34.61
C VAL A 38 15.72 -22.92 34.67
N LYS A 39 15.00 -23.13 35.77
CA LYS A 39 14.02 -24.23 35.89
C LYS A 39 12.79 -23.91 35.04
N LYS A 40 12.20 -24.90 34.40
CA LYS A 40 10.99 -24.79 33.57
C LYS A 40 9.81 -24.05 34.24
N SER A 41 9.79 -23.98 35.57
CA SER A 41 8.79 -23.26 36.39
C SER A 41 8.98 -21.72 36.35
N ASP A 42 10.18 -21.22 36.03
CA ASP A 42 10.51 -19.80 36.14
C ASP A 42 10.09 -19.01 34.91
N TYR A 43 9.74 -19.70 33.80
CA TYR A 43 9.17 -19.08 32.60
C TYR A 43 7.76 -18.50 32.78
N LYS A 44 7.06 -18.87 33.85
CA LYS A 44 5.67 -18.41 34.08
C LYS A 44 5.54 -17.00 34.69
N ASN A 45 6.63 -16.40 35.22
CA ASN A 45 6.54 -15.20 36.03
C ASN A 45 7.67 -14.18 35.83
N THR A 46 8.42 -14.22 34.75
CA THR A 46 9.41 -13.18 34.48
C THR A 46 8.73 -11.93 33.94
N GLU A 47 9.11 -10.75 34.48
CA GLU A 47 8.64 -9.43 34.03
C GLU A 47 8.90 -9.13 32.54
N LEU A 48 9.75 -9.92 31.89
CA LEU A 48 9.96 -9.91 30.43
C LEU A 48 8.70 -10.28 29.63
N ASN A 49 7.75 -11.01 30.22
CA ASN A 49 6.46 -11.32 29.58
C ASN A 49 5.40 -10.23 29.76
N LYS A 50 5.73 -9.12 30.40
CA LYS A 50 4.92 -7.90 30.36
C LYS A 50 5.35 -7.00 29.19
N GLN A 51 5.48 -7.57 28.00
CA GLN A 51 5.43 -6.73 26.81
C GLN A 51 4.12 -5.95 26.88
N LYS A 52 4.23 -4.62 26.73
CA LYS A 52 3.09 -3.71 26.88
C LYS A 52 2.05 -4.06 25.83
N LYS A 53 1.03 -4.80 26.23
CA LYS A 53 -0.19 -4.89 25.44
C LYS A 53 -0.75 -3.47 25.33
N ASN A 54 -1.24 -3.10 24.16
CA ASN A 54 -2.02 -1.88 24.03
C ASN A 54 -3.36 -2.04 24.80
N SER A 55 -4.17 -0.98 24.86
CA SER A 55 -5.48 -1.00 25.52
C SER A 55 -6.44 -2.06 24.96
N LYS A 56 -6.22 -2.55 23.75
CA LYS A 56 -7.00 -3.58 23.06
C LYS A 56 -6.48 -5.01 23.31
N GLY A 57 -5.44 -5.16 24.12
CA GLY A 57 -4.83 -6.47 24.39
C GLY A 57 -3.87 -7.01 23.33
N ILE A 58 -3.63 -6.25 22.27
CA ILE A 58 -2.68 -6.58 21.21
C ILE A 58 -1.27 -6.21 21.65
N TYR A 59 -0.29 -7.07 21.42
CA TYR A 59 1.11 -6.70 21.53
C TYR A 59 1.83 -6.93 20.21
N TYR A 60 2.88 -6.16 19.97
CA TYR A 60 3.69 -6.22 18.77
C TYR A 60 5.05 -6.84 19.08
N SER A 61 5.53 -7.67 18.17
CA SER A 61 6.82 -8.36 18.28
C SER A 61 7.76 -7.93 17.17
N SER A 62 8.98 -7.55 17.53
CA SER A 62 10.06 -7.31 16.57
C SER A 62 10.81 -8.59 16.18
N GLY A 63 10.47 -9.73 16.76
CA GLY A 63 11.10 -11.02 16.50
C GLY A 63 10.32 -11.85 15.49
N ASN A 64 10.94 -12.19 14.36
CA ASN A 64 10.28 -12.95 13.29
C ASN A 64 9.86 -14.37 13.70
N TYR A 65 10.50 -14.97 14.73
CA TYR A 65 10.13 -16.33 15.14
C TYR A 65 8.68 -16.44 15.62
N GLU A 66 8.11 -15.37 16.12
CA GLU A 66 6.71 -15.34 16.56
C GLU A 66 5.73 -15.52 15.40
N ALA A 67 6.11 -15.07 14.21
CA ALA A 67 5.34 -15.28 13.00
C ALA A 67 5.14 -16.76 12.66
N PHE A 68 6.06 -17.62 13.10
CA PHE A 68 6.02 -19.06 12.88
C PHE A 68 5.60 -19.85 14.14
N ALA A 69 5.54 -19.19 15.31
CA ALA A 69 5.15 -19.85 16.55
C ALA A 69 3.67 -20.25 16.52
N ARG A 70 3.38 -21.46 16.94
CA ARG A 70 2.00 -21.96 17.03
C ARG A 70 1.31 -21.42 18.27
N PRO A 71 0.30 -20.56 18.15
CA PRO A 71 -0.40 -20.01 19.32
C PRO A 71 -1.23 -21.07 20.03
N LYS A 72 -1.57 -20.78 21.28
CA LYS A 72 -2.53 -21.60 22.02
C LYS A 72 -3.94 -21.31 21.50
N LYS A 73 -4.75 -22.36 21.41
CA LYS A 73 -6.17 -22.23 21.08
C LYS A 73 -6.86 -21.29 22.09
N PRO A 74 -7.55 -20.24 21.64
CA PRO A 74 -8.31 -19.36 22.52
C PRO A 74 -9.41 -20.12 23.26
N LYS A 75 -9.76 -19.65 24.48
CA LYS A 75 -10.78 -20.27 25.29
C LYS A 75 -12.15 -20.18 24.61
N ASP A 76 -12.93 -21.29 24.70
CA ASP A 76 -14.30 -21.39 24.19
C ASP A 76 -14.47 -21.05 22.70
N ILE A 77 -13.42 -21.18 21.89
CA ILE A 77 -13.45 -20.83 20.46
C ILE A 77 -14.48 -21.68 19.69
N GLU A 78 -14.70 -22.90 20.09
CA GLU A 78 -15.68 -23.84 19.54
C GLU A 78 -17.14 -23.40 19.71
N LYS A 79 -17.41 -22.42 20.58
CA LYS A 79 -18.74 -21.85 20.83
C LYS A 79 -18.96 -20.55 20.03
N LYS A 80 -17.92 -20.06 19.37
CA LYS A 80 -17.93 -18.79 18.66
C LYS A 80 -18.17 -18.99 17.18
N SER A 81 -18.87 -18.04 16.58
CA SER A 81 -18.97 -17.91 15.13
C SER A 81 -18.40 -16.56 14.70
N ALA A 82 -17.92 -16.47 13.48
CA ALA A 82 -17.36 -15.26 12.90
C ALA A 82 -18.09 -14.89 11.61
N TYR A 83 -18.54 -13.64 11.53
CA TYR A 83 -19.20 -13.06 10.36
C TYR A 83 -18.30 -11.95 9.79
N LEU A 84 -17.80 -12.18 8.59
CA LEU A 84 -16.91 -11.24 7.89
C LEU A 84 -17.70 -10.56 6.77
N VAL A 85 -17.74 -9.24 6.81
CA VAL A 85 -18.49 -8.42 5.85
C VAL A 85 -17.54 -7.91 4.77
N GLY A 86 -17.82 -8.35 3.53
CA GLY A 86 -16.94 -8.24 2.39
C GLY A 86 -15.98 -9.42 2.26
N SER A 87 -15.50 -9.67 1.07
CA SER A 87 -14.54 -10.75 0.77
C SER A 87 -13.24 -10.22 0.12
N GLY A 88 -12.85 -8.98 0.44
CA GLY A 88 -11.56 -8.43 0.07
C GLY A 88 -10.42 -9.06 0.87
N LEU A 89 -9.17 -8.69 0.52
CA LEU A 89 -7.96 -9.24 1.13
C LEU A 89 -7.99 -9.21 2.67
N ALA A 90 -8.48 -8.14 3.28
CA ALA A 90 -8.54 -8.03 4.74
C ALA A 90 -9.46 -9.07 5.38
N SER A 91 -10.67 -9.25 4.85
CA SER A 91 -11.62 -10.25 5.36
C SER A 91 -11.14 -11.67 5.12
N LEU A 92 -10.60 -11.98 3.93
CA LEU A 92 -10.03 -13.29 3.64
C LEU A 92 -8.84 -13.60 4.56
N ALA A 93 -7.96 -12.61 4.81
CA ALA A 93 -6.85 -12.74 5.76
C ALA A 93 -7.35 -13.00 7.18
N ALA A 94 -8.38 -12.28 7.63
CA ALA A 94 -9.00 -12.52 8.95
C ALA A 94 -9.54 -13.95 9.08
N ALA A 95 -10.22 -14.45 8.03
CA ALA A 95 -10.70 -15.84 8.00
C ALA A 95 -9.54 -16.85 8.07
N CYS A 96 -8.43 -16.60 7.36
CA CYS A 96 -7.23 -17.43 7.44
C CYS A 96 -6.63 -17.44 8.86
N PHE A 97 -6.53 -16.28 9.52
CA PHE A 97 -6.02 -16.17 10.89
C PHE A 97 -6.97 -16.82 11.92
N LEU A 98 -8.29 -16.74 11.70
CA LEU A 98 -9.27 -17.46 12.53
C LEU A 98 -9.03 -18.97 12.48
N ILE A 99 -8.78 -19.54 11.30
CA ILE A 99 -8.46 -20.97 11.13
C ILE A 99 -7.08 -21.29 11.69
N ARG A 100 -6.05 -20.63 11.22
CA ARG A 100 -4.65 -20.98 11.50
C ARG A 100 -4.25 -20.68 12.94
N ASP A 101 -4.59 -19.49 13.44
CA ASP A 101 -4.07 -18.97 14.70
C ASP A 101 -5.08 -19.09 15.83
N ALA A 102 -6.34 -18.78 15.59
CA ALA A 102 -7.40 -18.97 16.57
C ALA A 102 -7.95 -20.41 16.60
N GLN A 103 -7.63 -21.24 15.61
CA GLN A 103 -8.07 -22.64 15.51
C GLN A 103 -9.60 -22.77 15.56
N MET A 104 -10.30 -21.82 14.96
CA MET A 104 -11.76 -21.87 14.78
C MET A 104 -12.11 -22.84 13.67
N SER A 105 -13.19 -23.61 13.83
CA SER A 105 -13.69 -24.49 12.78
C SER A 105 -14.24 -23.67 11.60
N GLY A 106 -13.97 -24.08 10.38
CA GLY A 106 -14.36 -23.31 9.18
C GLY A 106 -15.88 -23.17 9.01
N ASP A 107 -16.66 -24.16 9.45
CA ASP A 107 -18.12 -24.12 9.43
C ASP A 107 -18.74 -23.09 10.40
N HIS A 108 -17.92 -22.52 11.29
CA HIS A 108 -18.26 -21.38 12.13
C HIS A 108 -17.83 -20.02 11.53
N ILE A 109 -17.22 -20.01 10.34
CA ILE A 109 -16.72 -18.80 9.69
C ILE A 109 -17.58 -18.52 8.46
N HIS A 110 -18.26 -17.37 8.45
CA HIS A 110 -19.19 -16.94 7.41
C HIS A 110 -18.70 -15.66 6.75
N ILE A 111 -18.49 -15.69 5.44
CA ILE A 111 -18.10 -14.50 4.64
C ILE A 111 -19.35 -14.04 3.87
N LEU A 112 -19.77 -12.80 4.13
CA LEU A 112 -20.93 -12.13 3.52
C LEU A 112 -20.44 -11.20 2.42
N GLU A 113 -20.66 -11.58 1.15
CA GLU A 113 -20.18 -10.83 -0.01
C GLU A 113 -21.33 -10.38 -0.90
N ALA A 114 -21.31 -9.10 -1.27
CA ALA A 114 -22.36 -8.50 -2.10
C ALA A 114 -22.28 -8.97 -3.56
N SER A 115 -21.09 -9.22 -4.08
CA SER A 115 -20.86 -9.66 -5.45
C SER A 115 -20.97 -11.19 -5.60
N ASN A 116 -20.70 -11.67 -6.80
CA ASN A 116 -20.63 -13.10 -7.13
C ASN A 116 -19.19 -13.65 -7.06
N ILE A 117 -18.20 -12.79 -6.77
CA ILE A 117 -16.77 -13.13 -6.74
C ILE A 117 -16.11 -12.50 -5.52
N ALA A 118 -15.18 -13.21 -4.91
CA ALA A 118 -14.34 -12.69 -3.85
C ALA A 118 -13.17 -11.86 -4.41
N GLY A 119 -12.51 -11.05 -3.57
CA GLY A 119 -11.24 -10.38 -3.91
C GLY A 119 -11.22 -8.88 -3.66
N GLY A 120 -12.36 -8.22 -3.68
CA GLY A 120 -12.46 -6.79 -3.43
C GLY A 120 -11.62 -5.95 -4.39
N ALA A 121 -10.63 -5.20 -3.86
CA ALA A 121 -9.74 -4.36 -4.66
C ALA A 121 -8.57 -5.11 -5.32
N CYS A 122 -8.23 -6.31 -4.85
CA CYS A 122 -7.19 -7.16 -5.43
C CYS A 122 -7.80 -7.99 -6.56
N ASP A 123 -7.83 -7.42 -7.74
CA ASP A 123 -8.49 -7.99 -8.89
C ASP A 123 -7.56 -8.27 -10.07
N GLY A 124 -8.12 -8.91 -11.02
CA GLY A 124 -7.70 -9.21 -12.36
C GLY A 124 -8.82 -10.05 -12.95
N VAL A 125 -9.56 -9.51 -13.91
CA VAL A 125 -10.72 -10.16 -14.49
C VAL A 125 -10.52 -10.34 -15.99
N ALA A 126 -10.77 -11.55 -16.49
CA ALA A 126 -11.01 -11.81 -17.90
C ALA A 126 -12.54 -11.73 -18.12
N ASP A 127 -13.01 -10.60 -18.57
CA ASP A 127 -14.42 -10.39 -18.87
C ASP A 127 -14.72 -10.93 -20.28
N PRO A 128 -15.70 -11.85 -20.46
CA PRO A 128 -15.95 -12.47 -21.76
C PRO A 128 -16.35 -11.49 -22.87
N ASP A 129 -16.99 -10.37 -22.49
CA ASP A 129 -17.51 -9.38 -23.44
C ASP A 129 -16.55 -8.21 -23.64
N ARG A 130 -15.76 -7.84 -22.62
CA ARG A 130 -14.88 -6.65 -22.65
C ARG A 130 -13.42 -6.99 -22.82
N GLY A 131 -12.94 -8.12 -22.33
CA GLY A 131 -11.53 -8.50 -22.31
C GLY A 131 -10.89 -8.38 -20.93
N TYR A 132 -9.57 -8.24 -20.89
CA TYR A 132 -8.83 -8.18 -19.63
C TYR A 132 -8.98 -6.84 -18.91
N ILE A 133 -9.20 -6.90 -17.61
CA ILE A 133 -9.41 -5.74 -16.75
C ILE A 133 -8.47 -5.78 -15.55
N MET A 134 -7.67 -4.72 -15.39
CA MET A 134 -6.86 -4.45 -14.20
C MET A 134 -7.24 -3.05 -13.68
N ARG A 135 -7.55 -2.92 -12.38
CA ARG A 135 -7.94 -1.65 -11.78
C ARG A 135 -6.77 -0.88 -11.15
N GLY A 136 -5.58 -1.43 -11.19
CA GLY A 136 -4.37 -0.75 -10.70
C GLY A 136 -3.10 -1.59 -10.81
N GLY A 137 -1.96 -0.91 -10.74
CA GLY A 137 -0.68 -1.53 -10.43
C GLY A 137 -0.70 -2.05 -8.99
N ARG A 138 0.01 -3.14 -8.72
CA ARG A 138 0.02 -3.78 -7.41
C ARG A 138 1.44 -4.20 -7.05
N GLU A 139 2.17 -3.23 -6.56
CA GLU A 139 3.54 -3.40 -6.14
C GLU A 139 3.59 -3.91 -4.69
N MET A 140 4.60 -4.71 -4.40
CA MET A 140 4.90 -5.23 -3.06
C MET A 140 6.38 -5.04 -2.73
N GLU A 141 6.73 -5.22 -1.47
CA GLU A 141 8.12 -5.08 -1.00
C GLU A 141 8.45 -6.14 0.07
N ASP A 142 9.72 -6.22 0.48
CA ASP A 142 10.21 -7.27 1.38
C ASP A 142 9.67 -7.17 2.80
N HIS A 143 9.36 -5.96 3.27
CA HIS A 143 8.91 -5.71 4.65
C HIS A 143 7.39 -5.59 4.78
N PHE A 144 6.66 -6.44 4.07
CA PHE A 144 5.24 -6.69 4.27
C PHE A 144 5.07 -7.89 5.21
N GLU A 145 5.44 -7.70 6.47
CA GLU A 145 5.65 -8.76 7.47
C GLU A 145 4.38 -9.58 7.74
N CYS A 146 3.22 -8.94 7.87
CA CYS A 146 1.95 -9.64 8.09
C CYS A 146 1.48 -10.36 6.82
N LEU A 147 1.70 -9.75 5.65
CA LEU A 147 1.37 -10.35 4.36
C LEU A 147 2.18 -11.64 4.15
N TRP A 148 3.49 -11.58 4.36
CA TRP A 148 4.36 -12.73 4.15
C TRP A 148 4.17 -13.81 5.20
N ASP A 149 3.86 -13.44 6.44
CA ASP A 149 3.45 -14.41 7.47
C ASP A 149 2.20 -15.19 7.04
N LEU A 150 1.21 -14.50 6.45
CA LEU A 150 0.01 -15.17 5.94
C LEU A 150 0.36 -16.10 4.78
N PHE A 151 1.00 -15.56 3.73
CA PHE A 151 1.24 -16.30 2.49
C PHE A 151 2.30 -17.40 2.59
N HIS A 152 3.10 -17.40 3.65
CA HIS A 152 3.93 -18.57 4.00
C HIS A 152 3.09 -19.82 4.29
N SER A 153 1.87 -19.66 4.76
CA SER A 153 0.97 -20.77 5.14
C SER A 153 -0.12 -21.11 4.12
N ILE A 154 -0.24 -20.31 3.04
CA ILE A 154 -1.22 -20.56 1.99
C ILE A 154 -0.55 -21.33 0.84
N PRO A 155 -1.03 -22.54 0.48
CA PRO A 155 -0.48 -23.31 -0.63
C PRO A 155 -0.62 -22.60 -1.98
N SER A 156 0.41 -22.69 -2.83
CA SER A 156 0.32 -22.29 -4.23
C SER A 156 -0.67 -23.16 -4.98
N LEU A 157 -1.38 -22.61 -5.95
CA LEU A 157 -2.28 -23.38 -6.81
C LEU A 157 -1.55 -24.19 -7.89
N GLU A 158 -0.37 -23.72 -8.32
CA GLU A 158 0.43 -24.40 -9.33
C GLU A 158 1.33 -25.49 -8.72
N HIS A 159 1.85 -25.20 -7.53
CA HIS A 159 2.78 -26.05 -6.79
C HIS A 159 2.29 -26.21 -5.34
N PRO A 160 1.29 -27.07 -5.08
CA PRO A 160 0.67 -27.19 -3.74
C PRO A 160 1.63 -27.62 -2.62
N GLU A 161 2.80 -28.16 -2.97
CA GLU A 161 3.90 -28.46 -2.04
C GLU A 161 4.66 -27.22 -1.57
N ASN A 162 4.51 -26.09 -2.27
CA ASN A 162 5.10 -24.80 -1.96
C ASN A 162 4.01 -23.83 -1.46
N SER A 163 4.43 -22.82 -0.72
CA SER A 163 3.54 -21.72 -0.37
C SER A 163 3.49 -20.65 -1.48
N VAL A 164 2.47 -19.79 -1.43
CA VAL A 164 2.41 -18.59 -2.30
C VAL A 164 3.63 -17.69 -2.08
N LEU A 165 4.16 -17.62 -0.83
CA LEU A 165 5.39 -16.87 -0.55
C LEU A 165 6.61 -17.50 -1.23
N ASP A 166 6.73 -18.82 -1.26
CA ASP A 166 7.83 -19.50 -1.94
C ASP A 166 7.82 -19.19 -3.43
N GLU A 167 6.65 -19.29 -4.08
CA GLU A 167 6.48 -18.95 -5.49
C GLU A 167 6.86 -17.50 -5.78
N PHE A 168 6.38 -16.55 -4.96
CA PHE A 168 6.71 -15.14 -5.07
C PHE A 168 8.20 -14.86 -4.87
N TYR A 169 8.82 -15.50 -3.86
CA TYR A 169 10.24 -15.35 -3.56
C TYR A 169 11.11 -15.79 -4.73
N TRP A 170 10.90 -17.01 -5.22
CA TRP A 170 11.73 -17.56 -6.30
C TRP A 170 11.57 -16.81 -7.61
N LEU A 171 10.33 -16.43 -7.97
CA LEU A 171 10.07 -15.60 -9.14
C LEU A 171 10.91 -14.31 -9.13
N ASN A 172 10.86 -13.55 -8.02
CA ASN A 172 11.57 -12.28 -7.91
C ASN A 172 13.07 -12.45 -7.65
N LYS A 173 13.51 -13.64 -7.25
CA LYS A 173 14.94 -13.99 -7.11
C LYS A 173 15.58 -14.33 -8.45
N GLU A 174 14.86 -15.04 -9.31
CA GLU A 174 15.34 -15.47 -10.61
C GLU A 174 15.24 -14.36 -11.67
N ASP A 175 14.22 -13.51 -11.56
CA ASP A 175 14.00 -12.35 -12.44
C ASP A 175 13.79 -11.08 -11.60
N PRO A 176 14.88 -10.50 -11.05
CA PRO A 176 14.80 -9.30 -10.20
C PRO A 176 14.19 -8.12 -10.92
N ASN A 177 13.30 -7.41 -10.24
CA ASN A 177 12.63 -6.25 -10.82
C ASN A 177 13.55 -5.02 -10.86
N TYR A 178 13.51 -4.30 -11.97
CA TYR A 178 14.08 -2.96 -12.12
C TYR A 178 13.57 -2.29 -13.41
N SER A 179 13.51 -0.96 -13.42
CA SER A 179 13.15 -0.18 -14.60
C SER A 179 14.40 0.33 -15.32
N LEU A 180 14.34 0.43 -16.63
CA LEU A 180 15.35 1.09 -17.47
C LEU A 180 14.87 2.44 -18.00
N CYS A 181 13.60 2.77 -17.78
CA CYS A 181 12.99 4.03 -18.19
C CYS A 181 11.89 4.40 -17.17
N ARG A 182 12.08 5.47 -16.41
CA ARG A 182 11.12 5.91 -15.40
C ARG A 182 10.11 6.92 -15.94
N ALA A 183 10.56 7.75 -16.89
CA ALA A 183 9.76 8.80 -17.49
C ALA A 183 10.14 9.01 -18.96
N THR A 184 9.19 9.49 -19.75
CA THR A 184 9.37 9.84 -21.15
C THR A 184 8.79 11.22 -21.42
N ASN A 185 9.32 11.87 -22.44
CA ASN A 185 8.79 13.10 -23.01
C ASN A 185 8.91 13.07 -24.54
N HIS A 186 8.47 14.13 -25.22
CA HIS A 186 8.62 14.29 -26.67
C HIS A 186 8.26 13.00 -27.43
N ARG A 187 7.10 12.44 -27.12
CA ARG A 187 6.58 11.24 -27.77
C ARG A 187 7.50 10.01 -27.59
N GLY A 188 7.70 9.60 -26.33
CA GLY A 188 8.38 8.37 -25.97
C GLY A 188 9.91 8.42 -25.96
N LYS A 189 10.50 9.61 -25.96
CA LYS A 189 11.94 9.75 -25.68
C LYS A 189 12.17 9.62 -24.18
N PRO A 190 13.07 8.73 -23.72
CA PRO A 190 13.41 8.65 -22.31
C PRO A 190 13.90 9.99 -21.76
N SER A 191 13.47 10.33 -20.54
CA SER A 191 13.94 11.53 -19.84
C SER A 191 15.45 11.45 -19.58
N GLU A 192 16.16 12.59 -19.77
CA GLU A 192 17.61 12.67 -19.54
C GLU A 192 17.98 12.61 -18.06
N ASN A 193 17.03 12.81 -17.17
CA ASN A 193 17.25 12.90 -15.71
C ASN A 193 17.09 11.56 -14.99
N PHE A 194 17.09 10.45 -15.70
CA PHE A 194 16.92 9.12 -15.09
C PHE A 194 17.89 8.90 -13.93
N GLY A 195 17.33 8.50 -12.78
CA GLY A 195 18.10 8.22 -11.57
C GLY A 195 18.36 9.42 -10.66
N LYS A 196 17.91 10.63 -11.03
CA LYS A 196 18.04 11.84 -10.21
C LYS A 196 16.69 12.32 -9.70
N PHE A 197 16.71 13.02 -8.57
CA PHE A 197 15.53 13.65 -7.99
C PHE A 197 15.40 15.13 -8.35
N ASN A 198 16.47 15.78 -8.78
CA ASN A 198 16.53 17.20 -9.19
C ASN A 198 15.82 18.15 -8.21
N ILE A 199 15.82 17.81 -6.91
CA ILE A 199 15.21 18.63 -5.89
C ILE A 199 16.22 19.59 -5.29
N ASP A 200 15.89 20.86 -5.25
CA ASP A 200 16.78 21.90 -4.75
C ASP A 200 16.91 21.90 -3.22
N ALA A 201 17.78 22.78 -2.70
CA ALA A 201 18.02 22.84 -1.26
C ALA A 201 16.81 23.32 -0.45
N LYS A 202 15.87 24.07 -1.04
CA LYS A 202 14.65 24.53 -0.38
C LYS A 202 13.63 23.39 -0.31
N GLY A 203 13.41 22.67 -1.40
CA GLY A 203 12.54 21.51 -1.45
C GLY A 203 13.01 20.41 -0.50
N ARG A 204 14.31 20.07 -0.51
CA ARG A 204 14.88 19.11 0.47
C ARG A 204 14.61 19.49 1.92
N LYS A 205 14.70 20.79 2.25
CA LYS A 205 14.38 21.29 3.60
C LYS A 205 12.90 21.11 3.95
N GLN A 206 12.00 21.29 2.99
CA GLN A 206 10.57 21.09 3.20
C GLN A 206 10.23 19.63 3.44
N ILE A 207 10.81 18.70 2.66
CA ILE A 207 10.65 17.26 2.88
C ILE A 207 11.13 16.87 4.28
N MET A 208 12.31 17.34 4.69
CA MET A 208 12.82 17.06 6.05
C MET A 208 11.92 17.64 7.13
N LYS A 209 11.41 18.87 6.93
CA LYS A 209 10.48 19.48 7.88
C LYS A 209 9.21 18.64 8.02
N LEU A 210 8.63 18.18 6.91
CA LEU A 210 7.45 17.31 6.93
C LEU A 210 7.74 16.02 7.69
N PHE A 211 8.85 15.34 7.36
CA PHE A 211 9.25 14.07 7.98
C PHE A 211 9.30 14.11 9.51
N PHE A 212 9.77 15.24 10.09
CA PHE A 212 9.90 15.43 11.54
C PHE A 212 8.74 16.21 12.19
N THR A 213 7.77 16.67 11.42
CA THR A 213 6.61 17.38 11.97
C THR A 213 5.70 16.41 12.74
N ALA A 214 5.23 16.78 13.92
CA ALA A 214 4.27 15.97 14.68
C ALA A 214 2.95 15.78 13.89
N ASN A 215 2.32 14.61 14.01
CA ASN A 215 1.12 14.26 13.24
C ASN A 215 -0.01 15.27 13.46
N GLU A 216 -0.21 15.71 14.72
CA GLU A 216 -1.29 16.61 15.11
C GLU A 216 -1.19 17.98 14.40
N LYS A 217 0.01 18.38 13.96
CA LYS A 217 0.24 19.61 13.19
C LYS A 217 -0.09 19.48 11.71
N LEU A 218 -0.35 18.27 11.27
CA LEU A 218 -0.67 17.94 9.88
C LEU A 218 -2.15 17.56 9.70
N TYR A 219 -2.93 17.54 10.78
CA TYR A 219 -4.35 17.27 10.71
C TYR A 219 -5.06 18.28 9.80
N ASP A 220 -5.92 17.78 8.92
CA ASP A 220 -6.66 18.53 7.90
C ASP A 220 -5.79 19.39 6.96
N LYS A 221 -4.47 19.17 6.93
CA LYS A 221 -3.58 19.85 5.99
C LYS A 221 -3.38 19.07 4.70
N THR A 222 -3.32 19.81 3.60
CA THR A 222 -2.95 19.30 2.30
C THR A 222 -1.42 19.33 2.10
N ILE A 223 -0.93 18.65 1.07
CA ILE A 223 0.48 18.65 0.68
C ILE A 223 0.88 20.05 0.21
N GLU A 224 0.00 20.78 -0.48
CA GLU A 224 0.23 22.16 -0.91
C GLU A 224 0.29 23.18 0.24
N ASP A 225 -0.24 22.84 1.44
CA ASP A 225 -0.05 23.65 2.65
C ASP A 225 1.37 23.54 3.23
N VAL A 226 2.12 22.53 2.85
CA VAL A 226 3.44 22.23 3.44
C VAL A 226 4.59 22.29 2.44
N PHE A 227 4.30 22.15 1.16
CA PHE A 227 5.24 22.24 0.04
C PHE A 227 4.91 23.41 -0.86
N ASP A 228 5.90 23.86 -1.61
CA ASP A 228 5.78 24.87 -2.67
C ASP A 228 6.41 24.36 -3.98
N GLU A 229 6.47 25.23 -5.00
CA GLU A 229 6.99 24.97 -6.34
C GLU A 229 8.32 24.19 -6.35
N HIS A 230 9.22 24.48 -5.41
CA HIS A 230 10.53 23.81 -5.35
C HIS A 230 10.47 22.29 -5.13
N VAL A 231 9.36 21.78 -4.59
CA VAL A 231 9.11 20.35 -4.48
C VAL A 231 8.35 19.86 -5.70
N PHE A 232 7.29 20.58 -6.10
CA PHE A 232 6.40 20.16 -7.19
C PHE A 232 7.07 20.14 -8.56
N ASP A 233 8.06 21.00 -8.79
CA ASP A 233 8.85 21.06 -10.04
C ASP A 233 10.01 20.05 -10.09
N SER A 234 10.16 19.19 -9.07
CA SER A 234 11.25 18.22 -9.00
C SER A 234 10.87 16.84 -9.55
N ASP A 235 11.86 16.12 -10.09
CA ASP A 235 11.66 14.70 -10.45
C ASP A 235 11.32 13.83 -9.23
N PHE A 236 11.72 14.24 -8.02
CA PHE A 236 11.29 13.60 -6.79
C PHE A 236 9.75 13.58 -6.69
N TRP A 237 9.08 14.72 -6.95
CA TRP A 237 7.63 14.79 -6.89
C TRP A 237 6.98 14.00 -8.01
N LEU A 238 7.47 14.12 -9.23
CA LEU A 238 6.99 13.32 -10.36
C LEU A 238 7.02 11.82 -10.03
N TYR A 239 8.15 11.33 -9.53
CA TYR A 239 8.30 9.91 -9.20
C TYR A 239 7.41 9.50 -8.04
N TRP A 240 7.29 10.34 -7.02
CA TRP A 240 6.44 10.08 -5.87
C TRP A 240 4.95 10.11 -6.24
N GLN A 241 4.55 11.16 -6.92
CA GLN A 241 3.18 11.38 -7.37
C GLN A 241 2.68 10.24 -8.25
N THR A 242 3.44 9.84 -9.25
CA THR A 242 3.01 8.80 -10.19
C THR A 242 3.17 7.39 -9.64
N MET A 243 4.08 7.16 -8.68
CA MET A 243 4.21 5.86 -8.03
C MET A 243 3.05 5.57 -7.05
N PHE A 244 2.71 6.56 -6.23
CA PHE A 244 1.76 6.39 -5.13
C PHE A 244 0.41 7.07 -5.40
N ALA A 245 0.21 7.66 -6.56
CA ALA A 245 -1.00 8.37 -6.95
C ALA A 245 -1.36 9.55 -6.03
N PHE A 246 -0.35 10.29 -5.55
CA PHE A 246 -0.58 11.52 -4.80
C PHE A 246 -0.89 12.71 -5.71
N GLU A 247 -1.77 13.56 -5.25
CA GLU A 247 -2.02 14.89 -5.79
C GLU A 247 -1.73 15.95 -4.73
N ASN A 248 -1.50 17.20 -5.15
CA ASN A 248 -1.05 18.28 -4.24
C ASN A 248 -2.06 18.57 -3.12
N TRP A 249 -3.35 18.37 -3.34
CA TRP A 249 -4.43 18.56 -2.39
C TRP A 249 -4.64 17.38 -1.43
N HIS A 250 -3.94 16.26 -1.61
CA HIS A 250 -4.00 15.12 -0.70
C HIS A 250 -3.41 15.44 0.67
N SER A 251 -3.67 14.57 1.63
CA SER A 251 -3.24 14.72 3.02
C SER A 251 -1.73 14.79 3.20
N ALA A 252 -1.24 15.88 3.80
CA ALA A 252 0.16 15.98 4.22
C ALA A 252 0.54 14.95 5.29
N LEU A 253 -0.42 14.52 6.11
CA LEU A 253 -0.20 13.45 7.09
C LEU A 253 0.07 12.12 6.40
N GLU A 254 -0.75 11.74 5.41
CA GLU A 254 -0.55 10.49 4.68
C GLU A 254 0.77 10.50 3.92
N LEU A 255 1.12 11.59 3.26
CA LEU A 255 2.43 11.73 2.62
C LEU A 255 3.58 11.53 3.61
N LYS A 256 3.50 12.13 4.80
CA LYS A 256 4.50 11.91 5.85
C LYS A 256 4.61 10.45 6.25
N LEU A 257 3.49 9.77 6.47
CA LEU A 257 3.47 8.35 6.84
C LEU A 257 4.11 7.49 5.75
N TYR A 258 3.85 7.79 4.48
CA TYR A 258 4.50 7.15 3.35
C TYR A 258 6.01 7.38 3.32
N LEU A 259 6.45 8.62 3.49
CA LEU A 259 7.87 8.94 3.56
C LEU A 259 8.57 8.17 4.69
N GLN A 260 7.91 8.05 5.83
CA GLN A 260 8.45 7.30 6.97
C GLN A 260 8.44 5.78 6.72
N ARG A 261 7.37 5.25 6.15
CA ARG A 261 7.22 3.81 5.87
C ARG A 261 8.22 3.32 4.83
N PHE A 262 8.48 4.11 3.79
CA PHE A 262 9.30 3.74 2.65
C PHE A 262 10.64 4.48 2.56
N ILE A 263 11.14 5.05 3.66
CA ILE A 263 12.42 5.79 3.68
C ILE A 263 13.59 4.93 3.17
N HIS A 264 13.58 3.65 3.44
CA HIS A 264 14.60 2.69 3.00
C HIS A 264 14.56 2.40 1.49
N HIS A 265 13.48 2.77 0.81
CA HIS A 265 13.29 2.58 -0.64
C HIS A 265 13.44 3.86 -1.45
N ILE A 266 13.76 5.00 -0.84
CA ILE A 266 13.94 6.27 -1.56
C ILE A 266 14.93 6.12 -2.73
N GLY A 267 16.03 5.39 -2.53
CA GLY A 267 17.00 5.14 -3.58
C GLY A 267 16.49 4.32 -4.76
N GLY A 268 15.45 3.54 -4.56
CA GLY A 268 14.82 2.70 -5.59
C GLY A 268 13.62 3.33 -6.30
N LEU A 269 13.23 4.58 -5.97
CA LEU A 269 12.13 5.27 -6.67
C LEU A 269 12.40 5.53 -8.17
N PRO A 270 13.63 5.85 -8.59
CA PRO A 270 13.90 6.07 -10.00
C PRO A 270 13.94 4.78 -10.83
N ASP A 271 14.37 3.65 -10.26
CA ASP A 271 14.58 2.41 -11.00
C ASP A 271 13.68 1.25 -10.57
N PHE A 272 12.84 1.46 -9.56
CA PHE A 272 11.91 0.46 -9.01
C PHE A 272 12.54 -0.87 -8.56
N SER A 273 13.85 -0.90 -8.31
CA SER A 273 14.56 -2.12 -7.88
C SER A 273 14.07 -2.68 -6.55
N ALA A 274 13.42 -1.84 -5.74
CA ALA A 274 12.81 -2.23 -4.46
C ALA A 274 11.46 -2.96 -4.62
N LEU A 275 10.79 -2.81 -5.76
CA LEU A 275 9.46 -3.37 -5.98
C LEU A 275 9.51 -4.81 -6.45
N LYS A 276 8.47 -5.55 -6.08
CA LYS A 276 8.26 -6.94 -6.46
C LYS A 276 6.83 -7.17 -6.92
N PHE A 277 6.66 -8.13 -7.79
CA PHE A 277 5.37 -8.44 -8.41
C PHE A 277 5.09 -9.93 -8.33
N THR A 278 3.79 -10.29 -8.35
CA THR A 278 3.31 -11.65 -8.49
C THR A 278 3.49 -12.17 -9.93
N ARG A 279 3.34 -13.48 -10.13
CA ARG A 279 3.44 -14.10 -11.47
C ARG A 279 2.29 -13.64 -12.36
N TYR A 280 1.07 -13.76 -11.86
CA TYR A 280 -0.15 -13.30 -12.52
C TYR A 280 -0.66 -12.03 -11.82
N ASN A 281 -1.82 -11.53 -12.22
CA ASN A 281 -2.56 -10.51 -11.47
C ASN A 281 -2.80 -10.96 -10.02
N GLN A 282 -3.14 -10.03 -9.13
CA GLN A 282 -3.26 -10.34 -7.70
C GLN A 282 -4.46 -11.23 -7.36
N TYR A 283 -5.52 -11.21 -8.17
CA TYR A 283 -6.63 -12.11 -7.95
C TYR A 283 -6.16 -13.57 -8.09
N GLU A 284 -5.50 -13.90 -9.18
CA GLU A 284 -5.06 -15.26 -9.45
C GLU A 284 -3.88 -15.72 -8.57
N SER A 285 -2.99 -14.77 -8.21
CA SER A 285 -1.79 -15.11 -7.43
C SER A 285 -1.99 -15.10 -5.92
N LEU A 286 -2.93 -14.29 -5.39
CA LEU A 286 -3.11 -14.12 -3.95
C LEU A 286 -4.53 -14.50 -3.50
N ILE A 287 -5.55 -13.96 -4.17
CA ILE A 287 -6.94 -14.13 -3.71
C ILE A 287 -7.43 -15.55 -3.95
N LEU A 288 -7.25 -16.06 -5.13
CA LEU A 288 -7.75 -17.40 -5.49
C LEU A 288 -7.13 -18.52 -4.62
N PRO A 289 -5.81 -18.53 -4.34
CA PRO A 289 -5.23 -19.47 -3.37
C PRO A 289 -5.84 -19.38 -1.98
N MET A 290 -6.11 -18.16 -1.48
CA MET A 290 -6.76 -17.97 -0.18
C MET A 290 -8.20 -18.49 -0.18
N VAL A 291 -8.96 -18.21 -1.21
CA VAL A 291 -10.34 -18.70 -1.36
C VAL A 291 -10.37 -20.23 -1.36
N GLU A 292 -9.48 -20.87 -2.10
CA GLU A 292 -9.41 -22.33 -2.15
C GLU A 292 -8.95 -22.91 -0.78
N TYR A 293 -7.97 -22.32 -0.14
CA TYR A 293 -7.57 -22.68 1.23
C TYR A 293 -8.74 -22.59 2.20
N LEU A 294 -9.52 -21.52 2.17
CA LEU A 294 -10.66 -21.29 3.05
C LEU A 294 -11.78 -22.30 2.78
N LYS A 295 -12.11 -22.57 1.50
CA LYS A 295 -13.10 -23.58 1.12
C LYS A 295 -12.70 -24.98 1.59
N GLN A 296 -11.44 -25.36 1.39
CA GLN A 296 -10.90 -26.65 1.85
C GLN A 296 -10.96 -26.82 3.36
N ASN A 297 -10.91 -25.71 4.12
CA ASN A 297 -11.09 -25.69 5.57
C ASN A 297 -12.55 -25.53 6.00
N GLY A 298 -13.52 -25.55 5.09
CA GLY A 298 -14.95 -25.56 5.40
C GLY A 298 -15.57 -24.18 5.63
N VAL A 299 -14.90 -23.08 5.30
CA VAL A 299 -15.44 -21.71 5.42
C VAL A 299 -16.63 -21.51 4.46
N ILE A 300 -17.68 -20.87 4.97
CA ILE A 300 -18.95 -20.69 4.25
C ILE A 300 -19.00 -19.31 3.59
N PHE A 301 -19.04 -19.29 2.27
CA PHE A 301 -19.21 -18.05 1.49
C PHE A 301 -20.69 -17.82 1.15
N HIS A 302 -21.19 -16.64 1.50
CA HIS A 302 -22.53 -16.16 1.19
C HIS A 302 -22.44 -15.04 0.16
N PHE A 303 -22.34 -15.38 -1.12
CA PHE A 303 -22.38 -14.43 -2.22
C PHE A 303 -23.78 -13.82 -2.39
N HIS A 304 -23.88 -12.70 -3.11
CA HIS A 304 -25.14 -11.93 -3.31
C HIS A 304 -25.82 -11.55 -1.99
N THR A 305 -25.01 -11.26 -0.96
CA THR A 305 -25.45 -10.91 0.38
C THR A 305 -24.90 -9.53 0.74
N GLN A 306 -25.71 -8.50 0.58
CA GLN A 306 -25.34 -7.10 0.79
C GLN A 306 -25.64 -6.67 2.21
N VAL A 307 -24.64 -6.58 3.07
CA VAL A 307 -24.81 -6.06 4.43
C VAL A 307 -25.04 -4.55 4.37
N THR A 308 -26.09 -4.08 5.04
CA THR A 308 -26.49 -2.66 5.06
C THR A 308 -26.24 -2.00 6.40
N ASN A 309 -26.19 -2.78 7.49
CA ASN A 309 -25.95 -2.26 8.83
C ASN A 309 -25.48 -3.36 9.80
N VAL A 310 -24.80 -2.94 10.87
CA VAL A 310 -24.57 -3.73 12.07
C VAL A 310 -25.15 -2.95 13.24
N ILE A 311 -26.08 -3.54 13.98
CA ILE A 311 -26.78 -2.90 15.09
C ILE A 311 -26.09 -3.24 16.41
N PHE A 312 -25.87 -2.22 17.24
CA PHE A 312 -25.19 -2.34 18.52
C PHE A 312 -26.12 -2.10 19.72
N SER A 313 -25.80 -2.75 20.84
CA SER A 313 -26.22 -2.29 22.16
C SER A 313 -25.02 -1.67 22.89
N PHE A 314 -25.35 -0.70 23.73
CA PHE A 314 -24.38 0.06 24.52
C PHE A 314 -24.72 -0.14 26.00
N GLU A 315 -23.92 -0.98 26.68
CA GLU A 315 -24.18 -1.40 28.07
C GLU A 315 -22.86 -1.41 28.87
N ASN A 316 -22.78 -0.74 29.99
CA ASN A 316 -21.63 -0.74 30.90
C ASN A 316 -20.30 -0.44 30.19
N ASP A 317 -20.27 0.60 29.37
CA ASP A 317 -19.14 1.01 28.51
C ASP A 317 -18.72 -0.04 27.45
N GLN A 318 -19.53 -1.07 27.27
CA GLN A 318 -19.32 -2.07 26.21
C GLN A 318 -20.22 -1.79 25.00
N LYS A 319 -19.64 -2.01 23.81
CA LYS A 319 -20.32 -1.96 22.50
C LYS A 319 -20.42 -3.39 21.98
N ILE A 320 -21.64 -3.88 21.85
CA ILE A 320 -21.91 -5.27 21.49
C ILE A 320 -22.71 -5.27 20.19
N ALA A 321 -22.17 -5.85 19.13
CA ALA A 321 -22.92 -6.13 17.91
C ALA A 321 -24.03 -7.14 18.20
N LYS A 322 -25.29 -6.78 17.91
CA LYS A 322 -26.50 -7.56 18.23
C LYS A 322 -27.18 -8.15 17.02
N SER A 323 -27.02 -7.53 15.86
CA SER A 323 -27.56 -8.07 14.62
C SER A 323 -26.85 -7.50 13.40
N ILE A 324 -26.89 -8.25 12.31
CA ILE A 324 -26.47 -7.82 10.98
C ILE A 324 -27.73 -7.68 10.12
N GLU A 325 -27.93 -6.50 9.54
CA GLU A 325 -28.96 -6.26 8.55
C GLU A 325 -28.37 -6.42 7.14
N TYR A 326 -29.01 -7.18 6.29
CA TYR A 326 -28.54 -7.44 4.93
C TYR A 326 -29.68 -7.63 3.93
N ILE A 327 -29.38 -7.41 2.66
CA ILE A 327 -30.25 -7.66 1.53
C ILE A 327 -29.78 -8.93 0.81
N LYS A 328 -30.71 -9.87 0.61
CA LYS A 328 -30.48 -11.07 -0.20
C LYS A 328 -31.76 -11.38 -1.00
N ASN A 329 -31.64 -11.58 -2.31
CA ASN A 329 -32.75 -11.80 -3.23
C ASN A 329 -33.79 -10.64 -3.17
N ASN A 330 -33.33 -9.40 -3.06
CA ASN A 330 -34.16 -8.18 -2.89
C ASN A 330 -35.02 -8.14 -1.61
N GLU A 331 -34.75 -9.01 -0.64
CA GLU A 331 -35.39 -9.02 0.67
C GLU A 331 -34.42 -8.55 1.75
N THR A 332 -34.87 -7.64 2.60
CA THR A 332 -34.14 -7.25 3.81
C THR A 332 -34.30 -8.35 4.85
N LYS A 333 -33.17 -8.80 5.39
CA LYS A 333 -33.09 -9.84 6.42
C LYS A 333 -32.26 -9.37 7.60
N ILE A 334 -32.52 -9.95 8.76
CA ILE A 334 -31.81 -9.67 10.01
C ILE A 334 -31.24 -10.97 10.52
N LEU A 335 -29.93 -10.98 10.76
CA LEU A 335 -29.22 -12.05 11.44
C LEU A 335 -28.99 -11.63 12.89
N PRO A 336 -29.70 -12.23 13.87
CA PRO A 336 -29.44 -11.94 15.27
C PRO A 336 -28.09 -12.51 15.71
N LEU A 337 -27.39 -11.78 16.58
CA LEU A 337 -26.10 -12.13 17.11
C LEU A 337 -26.14 -12.25 18.63
N THR A 338 -25.29 -13.12 19.14
CA THR A 338 -24.94 -13.22 20.57
C THR A 338 -23.59 -12.52 20.82
N LYS A 339 -23.20 -12.37 22.07
CA LYS A 339 -21.87 -11.84 22.43
C LYS A 339 -20.70 -12.76 22.02
N ASP A 340 -20.99 -14.02 21.71
CA ASP A 340 -20.01 -15.01 21.27
C ASP A 340 -19.84 -15.01 19.73
N ASP A 341 -20.71 -14.32 19.00
CA ASP A 341 -20.61 -14.11 17.56
C ASP A 341 -19.72 -12.90 17.28
N LEU A 342 -18.67 -13.10 16.52
CA LEU A 342 -17.71 -12.07 16.15
C LEU A 342 -18.10 -11.44 14.81
N VAL A 343 -17.96 -10.13 14.68
CA VAL A 343 -18.25 -9.39 13.43
C VAL A 343 -17.02 -8.61 12.99
N PHE A 344 -16.61 -8.82 11.75
CA PHE A 344 -15.50 -8.12 11.13
C PHE A 344 -16.02 -7.39 9.89
N VAL A 345 -15.83 -6.08 9.82
CA VAL A 345 -16.36 -5.25 8.74
C VAL A 345 -15.27 -4.55 7.98
N THR A 346 -15.20 -4.77 6.66
CA THR A 346 -14.46 -3.88 5.77
C THR A 346 -15.30 -2.63 5.54
N ASN A 347 -14.93 -1.52 6.18
CA ASN A 347 -15.78 -0.33 6.33
C ASN A 347 -15.71 0.68 5.17
N GLY A 348 -14.87 0.47 4.19
CA GLY A 348 -14.76 1.32 2.99
C GLY A 348 -13.98 0.59 1.91
N SER A 349 -14.13 1.02 0.67
CA SER A 349 -13.38 0.45 -0.45
C SER A 349 -13.07 1.50 -1.50
N CYS A 350 -11.80 1.54 -1.92
CA CYS A 350 -11.35 2.41 -3.01
C CYS A 350 -11.90 1.98 -4.38
N THR A 351 -12.39 0.75 -4.52
CA THR A 351 -12.98 0.22 -5.76
C THR A 351 -14.50 0.11 -5.71
N GLU A 352 -15.16 0.62 -4.65
CA GLU A 352 -16.62 0.70 -4.61
C GLU A 352 -17.14 1.54 -5.77
N SER A 353 -18.25 1.10 -6.36
CA SER A 353 -18.92 1.80 -7.47
C SER A 353 -18.04 2.01 -8.71
N THR A 354 -17.04 1.14 -8.94
CA THR A 354 -16.26 1.16 -10.19
C THR A 354 -17.19 1.07 -11.41
N LEU A 355 -16.93 1.92 -12.40
CA LEU A 355 -17.63 1.93 -13.68
C LEU A 355 -16.67 1.43 -14.78
N TYR A 356 -17.22 0.66 -15.70
CA TYR A 356 -16.48 0.09 -16.82
C TYR A 356 -17.05 0.60 -18.14
N GLY A 357 -16.17 1.04 -19.02
CA GLY A 357 -16.46 1.20 -20.43
C GLY A 357 -16.11 -0.06 -21.22
N ASP A 358 -15.97 0.12 -22.51
CA ASP A 358 -15.41 -0.83 -23.45
C ASP A 358 -14.62 -0.08 -24.52
N HIS A 359 -14.18 -0.77 -25.56
CA HIS A 359 -13.37 -0.17 -26.61
C HIS A 359 -14.06 1.03 -27.30
N HIS A 360 -15.39 1.03 -27.37
CA HIS A 360 -16.22 2.02 -28.07
C HIS A 360 -17.06 2.91 -27.16
N THR A 361 -17.09 2.62 -25.84
CA THR A 361 -17.89 3.38 -24.88
C THR A 361 -17.03 3.82 -23.69
N PRO A 362 -17.16 5.09 -23.22
CA PRO A 362 -16.43 5.57 -22.06
C PRO A 362 -16.98 4.96 -20.75
N ALA A 363 -16.13 4.90 -19.72
CA ALA A 363 -16.52 4.51 -18.38
C ALA A 363 -17.15 5.69 -17.61
N ASN A 364 -18.03 6.45 -18.26
CA ASN A 364 -18.65 7.61 -17.66
C ASN A 364 -19.96 7.25 -16.93
N GLY A 365 -20.29 8.04 -15.96
CA GLY A 365 -21.51 7.93 -15.18
C GLY A 365 -21.39 8.69 -13.86
N ASP A 366 -22.53 9.02 -13.29
CA ASP A 366 -22.58 9.63 -11.96
C ASP A 366 -22.29 8.57 -10.91
N ALA A 367 -21.11 8.64 -10.32
CA ALA A 367 -20.76 7.80 -9.19
C ALA A 367 -21.47 8.33 -7.95
N GLN A 368 -22.43 7.56 -7.47
CA GLN A 368 -23.17 7.83 -6.24
C GLN A 368 -22.89 6.74 -5.21
N ILE A 369 -22.89 7.12 -3.92
CA ILE A 369 -22.84 6.15 -2.83
C ILE A 369 -24.07 5.27 -2.91
N ARG A 370 -23.87 3.98 -3.15
CA ARG A 370 -24.95 2.99 -3.25
C ARG A 370 -25.61 2.78 -1.89
N THR A 371 -26.93 2.66 -1.85
CA THR A 371 -27.67 2.43 -0.61
C THR A 371 -27.19 1.19 0.16
N ALA A 372 -26.76 0.15 -0.53
CA ALA A 372 -26.23 -1.08 0.05
C ALA A 372 -24.71 -1.26 -0.21
N GLY A 373 -23.98 -0.20 -0.50
CA GLY A 373 -22.53 -0.23 -0.67
C GLY A 373 -21.78 -0.11 0.65
N CYS A 374 -20.47 -0.41 0.62
CA CYS A 374 -19.61 -0.39 1.82
C CYS A 374 -19.57 1.00 2.50
N TRP A 375 -19.60 2.09 1.73
CA TRP A 375 -19.65 3.45 2.27
C TRP A 375 -20.93 3.73 3.05
N ASN A 376 -22.08 3.27 2.53
CA ASN A 376 -23.36 3.44 3.22
C ASN A 376 -23.46 2.56 4.47
N LEU A 377 -22.92 1.34 4.41
CA LEU A 377 -22.77 0.47 5.57
C LEU A 377 -21.97 1.19 6.68
N TRP A 378 -20.80 1.76 6.35
CA TRP A 378 -20.01 2.49 7.32
C TRP A 378 -20.75 3.71 7.86
N LYS A 379 -21.43 4.50 7.03
CA LYS A 379 -22.27 5.61 7.47
C LYS A 379 -23.36 5.17 8.47
N ASN A 380 -23.98 4.03 8.25
CA ASN A 380 -25.01 3.51 9.16
C ASN A 380 -24.43 3.04 10.50
N ILE A 381 -23.25 2.42 10.49
CA ILE A 381 -22.54 2.04 11.71
C ILE A 381 -22.08 3.30 12.46
N ALA A 382 -21.46 4.25 11.79
CA ALA A 382 -20.89 5.47 12.37
C ALA A 382 -21.94 6.37 13.05
N LYS A 383 -23.21 6.36 12.59
CA LYS A 383 -24.30 7.07 13.24
C LYS A 383 -24.59 6.61 14.66
N GLN A 384 -24.16 5.41 15.06
CA GLN A 384 -24.50 4.82 16.35
C GLN A 384 -23.49 5.21 17.45
N ASP A 385 -22.23 5.50 17.09
CA ASP A 385 -21.21 5.93 18.05
C ASP A 385 -20.06 6.69 17.34
N PRO A 386 -19.57 7.80 17.90
CA PRO A 386 -18.49 8.60 17.29
C PRO A 386 -17.17 7.85 17.11
N SER A 387 -16.88 6.82 17.92
CA SER A 387 -15.66 6.03 17.78
C SER A 387 -15.65 5.12 16.54
N PHE A 388 -16.76 5.05 15.82
CA PHE A 388 -16.87 4.33 14.56
C PHE A 388 -16.42 5.16 13.35
N GLY A 389 -15.87 6.35 13.58
CA GLY A 389 -15.24 7.20 12.56
C GLY A 389 -16.20 8.11 11.80
N HIS A 390 -15.65 8.79 10.78
CA HIS A 390 -16.36 9.81 9.99
C HIS A 390 -16.24 9.52 8.49
N PRO A 391 -17.04 8.57 7.94
CA PRO A 391 -16.94 8.14 6.54
C PRO A 391 -17.16 9.27 5.53
N GLU A 392 -17.89 10.33 5.90
CA GLU A 392 -18.17 11.51 5.06
C GLU A 392 -16.87 12.19 4.58
N LYS A 393 -15.85 12.22 5.43
CA LYS A 393 -14.52 12.77 5.10
C LYS A 393 -13.93 12.14 3.84
N PHE A 394 -14.22 10.87 3.59
CA PHE A 394 -13.59 10.07 2.55
C PHE A 394 -14.44 9.89 1.29
N CYS A 395 -15.76 9.88 1.42
CA CYS A 395 -16.64 9.44 0.34
C CYS A 395 -17.57 10.52 -0.25
N GLU A 396 -17.57 11.76 0.25
CA GLU A 396 -18.50 12.78 -0.25
C GLU A 396 -17.99 13.58 -1.45
N ASN A 397 -16.67 13.60 -1.69
CA ASN A 397 -16.09 14.40 -2.77
C ASN A 397 -15.51 13.54 -3.90
N VAL A 398 -16.41 12.88 -4.65
CA VAL A 398 -16.02 12.00 -5.77
C VAL A 398 -15.21 12.72 -6.85
N SER A 399 -15.45 14.02 -7.08
CA SER A 399 -14.70 14.79 -8.07
C SER A 399 -13.21 14.91 -7.74
N LYS A 400 -12.86 14.82 -6.46
CA LYS A 400 -11.49 14.82 -5.96
C LYS A 400 -10.89 13.43 -5.79
N THR A 401 -11.72 12.43 -5.46
CA THR A 401 -11.20 11.09 -5.11
C THR A 401 -11.14 10.12 -6.28
N ARG A 402 -11.67 10.52 -7.45
CA ARG A 402 -11.69 9.67 -8.65
C ARG A 402 -10.40 9.82 -9.47
N TRP A 403 -10.04 8.77 -10.12
CA TRP A 403 -9.21 8.78 -11.30
C TRP A 403 -9.75 7.82 -12.34
N GLU A 404 -9.11 7.80 -13.52
CA GLU A 404 -9.39 6.85 -14.57
C GLU A 404 -8.17 6.04 -14.95
N SER A 405 -8.40 4.78 -15.22
CA SER A 405 -7.40 3.87 -15.76
C SER A 405 -8.00 3.09 -16.93
N ALA A 406 -7.16 2.39 -17.68
CA ALA A 406 -7.62 1.45 -18.68
C ALA A 406 -6.64 0.28 -18.81
N THR A 407 -7.16 -0.87 -19.24
CA THR A 407 -6.35 -2.00 -19.65
C THR A 407 -6.39 -2.11 -21.17
N ILE A 408 -5.24 -1.98 -21.80
CA ILE A 408 -5.05 -2.11 -23.24
C ILE A 408 -4.51 -3.51 -23.50
N THR A 409 -5.16 -4.26 -24.38
CA THR A 409 -4.71 -5.57 -24.85
C THR A 409 -4.38 -5.51 -26.33
N THR A 410 -3.21 -5.99 -26.74
CA THR A 410 -2.79 -5.99 -28.15
C THR A 410 -1.80 -7.12 -28.45
N SER A 411 -1.78 -7.58 -29.70
CA SER A 411 -0.74 -8.45 -30.27
C SER A 411 0.00 -7.76 -31.45
N ASN A 412 -0.25 -6.48 -31.67
CA ASN A 412 0.31 -5.75 -32.82
C ASN A 412 1.81 -5.51 -32.63
N THR A 413 2.60 -5.96 -33.62
CA THR A 413 4.07 -5.91 -33.58
C THR A 413 4.63 -4.48 -33.60
N LYS A 414 3.98 -3.51 -34.27
CA LYS A 414 4.42 -2.10 -34.27
C LYS A 414 4.32 -1.48 -32.87
N ILE A 415 3.23 -1.79 -32.16
CA ILE A 415 3.04 -1.34 -30.76
C ILE A 415 4.08 -2.01 -29.86
N ILE A 416 4.27 -3.31 -30.00
CA ILE A 416 5.27 -4.09 -29.24
C ILE A 416 6.68 -3.53 -29.49
N ASP A 417 7.04 -3.19 -30.74
CA ASP A 417 8.34 -2.62 -31.08
C ASP A 417 8.54 -1.20 -30.51
N ALA A 418 7.48 -0.38 -30.43
CA ALA A 418 7.53 0.89 -29.76
C ALA A 418 7.81 0.74 -28.26
N ILE A 419 7.16 -0.21 -27.61
CA ILE A 419 7.40 -0.57 -26.21
C ILE A 419 8.85 -1.06 -26.01
N LYS A 420 9.34 -1.99 -26.86
CA LYS A 420 10.74 -2.46 -26.83
C LYS A 420 11.75 -1.31 -26.95
N ARG A 421 11.45 -0.34 -27.80
CA ARG A 421 12.31 0.86 -27.99
C ARG A 421 12.45 1.65 -26.70
N ILE A 422 11.36 1.82 -25.93
CA ILE A 422 11.35 2.56 -24.66
C ILE A 422 11.95 1.71 -23.53
N CYS A 423 11.41 0.52 -23.30
CA CYS A 423 11.75 -0.34 -22.16
C CYS A 423 13.09 -1.06 -22.32
N LYS A 424 13.63 -1.17 -23.56
CA LYS A 424 14.82 -1.98 -23.89
C LYS A 424 14.65 -3.46 -23.55
N ARG A 425 13.42 -3.95 -23.47
CA ARG A 425 13.07 -5.34 -23.14
C ARG A 425 11.93 -5.81 -24.02
N ASP A 426 11.84 -7.13 -24.19
CA ASP A 426 10.78 -7.76 -24.96
C ASP A 426 9.56 -8.03 -24.05
N PRO A 427 8.40 -7.41 -24.30
CA PRO A 427 7.19 -7.69 -23.53
C PRO A 427 6.74 -9.15 -23.58
N LEU A 428 7.01 -9.88 -24.65
CA LEU A 428 6.63 -11.28 -24.80
C LEU A 428 7.62 -12.28 -24.16
N SER A 429 8.66 -11.78 -23.51
CA SER A 429 9.70 -12.65 -22.91
C SER A 429 9.27 -13.41 -21.64
N GLY A 430 8.11 -13.12 -21.07
CA GLY A 430 7.68 -13.64 -19.77
C GLY A 430 8.47 -13.08 -18.58
N LYS A 431 9.39 -12.14 -18.82
CA LYS A 431 10.25 -11.49 -17.82
C LYS A 431 9.79 -10.05 -17.52
N VAL A 432 10.47 -9.39 -16.57
CA VAL A 432 10.26 -7.98 -16.25
C VAL A 432 10.32 -7.12 -17.52
N VAL A 433 9.31 -6.28 -17.74
CA VAL A 433 9.19 -5.38 -18.90
C VAL A 433 9.49 -3.93 -18.49
N THR A 434 8.53 -3.20 -17.92
CA THR A 434 8.74 -1.82 -17.48
C THR A 434 9.44 -1.74 -16.13
N GLY A 435 9.27 -2.74 -15.29
CA GLY A 435 9.76 -2.78 -13.92
C GLY A 435 8.97 -1.90 -12.95
N GLY A 436 7.95 -1.24 -13.44
CA GLY A 436 7.09 -0.30 -12.74
C GLY A 436 6.50 0.71 -13.71
N ILE A 437 6.03 1.83 -13.20
CA ILE A 437 5.31 2.84 -13.96
C ILE A 437 6.28 3.71 -14.78
N ILE A 438 5.98 3.90 -16.07
CA ILE A 438 6.60 4.90 -16.93
C ILE A 438 5.64 6.08 -17.06
N SER A 439 6.07 7.28 -16.69
CA SER A 439 5.26 8.51 -16.74
C SER A 439 5.60 9.34 -17.96
N CYS A 440 4.58 9.85 -18.66
CA CYS A 440 4.74 10.79 -19.76
C CYS A 440 4.74 12.21 -19.19
N GLU A 441 5.94 12.81 -19.06
CA GLU A 441 6.15 14.12 -18.39
C GLU A 441 5.38 15.27 -19.05
N ASP A 442 5.25 15.22 -20.37
CA ASP A 442 4.58 16.22 -21.18
C ASP A 442 3.10 15.89 -21.49
N SER A 443 2.56 14.88 -20.83
CA SER A 443 1.14 14.54 -20.95
C SER A 443 0.27 15.46 -20.10
N ASN A 444 -0.74 16.07 -20.70
CA ASN A 444 -1.76 16.84 -19.99
C ASN A 444 -2.55 16.00 -18.98
N TRP A 445 -2.66 14.69 -19.21
CA TRP A 445 -3.28 13.74 -18.29
C TRP A 445 -2.33 13.30 -17.19
N LEU A 446 -1.04 13.65 -17.26
CA LEU A 446 0.04 12.96 -16.54
C LEU A 446 -0.08 11.45 -16.73
N LEU A 447 -0.31 11.07 -18.00
CA LEU A 447 -0.51 9.67 -18.39
C LEU A 447 0.68 8.84 -17.96
N SER A 448 0.39 7.76 -17.27
CA SER A 448 1.40 6.80 -16.83
C SER A 448 0.97 5.38 -17.20
N TRP A 449 1.94 4.51 -17.48
CA TRP A 449 1.64 3.17 -17.95
C TRP A 449 2.66 2.15 -17.44
N THR A 450 2.24 0.89 -17.35
CA THR A 450 3.10 -0.21 -16.92
C THR A 450 2.73 -1.51 -17.64
N ILE A 451 3.74 -2.34 -17.82
CA ILE A 451 3.60 -3.72 -18.29
C ILE A 451 4.37 -4.60 -17.33
N ASN A 452 3.65 -5.47 -16.65
CA ASN A 452 4.25 -6.51 -15.81
C ASN A 452 4.75 -7.70 -16.64
N ARG A 453 5.25 -8.74 -16.01
CA ARG A 453 5.55 -10.00 -16.70
C ARG A 453 4.31 -10.50 -17.42
N GLN A 454 4.42 -10.81 -18.71
CA GLN A 454 3.32 -11.40 -19.49
C GLN A 454 3.37 -12.93 -19.32
N GLY A 455 2.35 -13.68 -19.49
CA GLY A 455 0.90 -13.61 -19.31
C GLY A 455 0.49 -13.16 -17.91
N GLN A 456 -0.05 -12.02 -17.87
CA GLN A 456 -0.59 -11.41 -16.66
C GLN A 456 -1.86 -12.12 -16.17
N PHE A 457 -2.57 -12.76 -17.09
CA PHE A 457 -3.71 -13.63 -16.87
C PHE A 457 -3.38 -15.05 -17.32
N ARG A 458 -3.89 -16.06 -16.61
CA ARG A 458 -3.66 -17.48 -16.98
C ARG A 458 -4.23 -17.83 -18.36
N GLU A 459 -5.31 -17.17 -18.74
CA GLU A 459 -5.99 -17.38 -20.04
C GLU A 459 -5.43 -16.49 -21.16
N GLN A 460 -4.46 -15.61 -20.86
CA GLN A 460 -3.86 -14.72 -21.85
C GLN A 460 -3.08 -15.52 -22.90
N LYS A 461 -3.29 -15.18 -24.18
CA LYS A 461 -2.56 -15.81 -25.28
C LYS A 461 -1.08 -15.42 -25.26
N GLU A 462 -0.22 -16.27 -25.78
CA GLU A 462 1.23 -16.09 -25.77
C GLU A 462 1.70 -14.87 -26.58
N ASP A 463 0.96 -14.45 -27.61
CA ASP A 463 1.24 -13.31 -28.48
C ASP A 463 0.57 -12.02 -28.03
N GLU A 464 -0.28 -12.05 -26.99
CA GLU A 464 -0.95 -10.89 -26.42
C GLU A 464 -0.16 -10.27 -25.29
N ILE A 465 -0.22 -8.94 -25.19
CA ILE A 465 0.27 -8.17 -24.05
C ILE A 465 -0.85 -7.34 -23.46
N CYS A 466 -0.85 -7.24 -22.13
CA CYS A 466 -1.73 -6.36 -21.38
C CYS A 466 -0.94 -5.18 -20.82
N ILE A 467 -1.38 -3.98 -21.12
CA ILE A 467 -0.82 -2.71 -20.65
C ILE A 467 -1.83 -2.05 -19.73
N TRP A 468 -1.42 -1.69 -18.53
CA TRP A 468 -2.23 -0.84 -17.67
C TRP A 468 -1.80 0.61 -17.82
N VAL A 469 -2.76 1.50 -18.12
CA VAL A 469 -2.57 2.94 -18.22
C VAL A 469 -3.46 3.64 -17.22
N TYR A 470 -3.02 4.80 -16.70
CA TYR A 470 -3.86 5.63 -15.84
C TYR A 470 -3.51 7.11 -15.95
N SER A 471 -4.45 7.95 -15.57
CA SER A 471 -4.30 9.41 -15.52
C SER A 471 -4.62 9.92 -14.12
N LEU A 472 -3.74 10.72 -13.54
CA LEU A 472 -4.05 11.49 -12.35
C LEU A 472 -4.92 12.71 -12.68
N PHE A 473 -4.77 13.30 -13.86
CA PHE A 473 -5.51 14.50 -14.31
C PHE A 473 -6.61 14.15 -15.32
N CYS A 474 -7.41 13.15 -14.99
CA CYS A 474 -8.43 12.59 -15.89
C CYS A 474 -9.53 13.57 -16.33
N ALA A 475 -9.62 14.75 -15.72
CA ALA A 475 -10.56 15.82 -16.09
C ALA A 475 -9.96 16.88 -17.05
N THR A 476 -8.67 16.77 -17.39
CA THR A 476 -7.97 17.67 -18.31
C THR A 476 -8.01 17.12 -19.73
N PRO A 477 -8.18 17.95 -20.79
CA PRO A 477 -8.08 17.49 -22.17
C PRO A 477 -6.69 16.94 -22.50
N GLY A 478 -6.64 15.80 -23.23
CA GLY A 478 -5.39 15.17 -23.68
C GLY A 478 -4.63 15.98 -24.73
N ASN A 479 -3.44 15.51 -25.06
CA ASN A 479 -2.56 16.16 -26.04
C ASN A 479 -2.97 15.85 -27.48
N TYR A 480 -3.38 14.63 -27.77
CA TYR A 480 -3.80 14.15 -29.08
C TYR A 480 -5.32 14.16 -29.23
N ILE A 481 -6.03 13.58 -28.29
CA ILE A 481 -7.49 13.44 -28.33
C ILE A 481 -8.22 14.75 -27.98
N HIS A 482 -7.57 15.70 -27.30
CA HIS A 482 -8.16 16.97 -26.87
C HIS A 482 -9.47 16.84 -26.07
N LYS A 483 -9.63 15.74 -25.37
CA LYS A 483 -10.79 15.37 -24.57
C LYS A 483 -10.34 14.86 -23.20
N PRO A 484 -11.08 15.12 -22.09
CA PRO A 484 -10.75 14.54 -20.79
C PRO A 484 -10.79 13.01 -20.84
N MET A 485 -9.82 12.33 -20.20
CA MET A 485 -9.77 10.87 -20.19
C MET A 485 -11.08 10.25 -19.70
N LYS A 486 -11.68 10.85 -18.66
CA LYS A 486 -12.98 10.40 -18.09
C LYS A 486 -14.15 10.36 -19.08
N ASP A 487 -14.04 11.01 -20.21
CA ASP A 487 -15.06 11.07 -21.25
C ASP A 487 -14.65 10.30 -22.52
N CYS A 488 -13.45 9.66 -22.49
CA CYS A 488 -12.90 8.92 -23.63
C CYS A 488 -13.37 7.48 -23.69
N THR A 489 -13.54 6.97 -24.90
CA THR A 489 -13.68 5.54 -25.18
C THR A 489 -12.34 4.82 -25.03
N GLY A 490 -12.35 3.49 -25.02
CA GLY A 490 -11.12 2.71 -25.03
C GLY A 490 -10.22 2.99 -26.23
N GLU A 491 -10.82 3.15 -27.42
CA GLU A 491 -10.11 3.53 -28.64
C GLU A 491 -9.39 4.88 -28.46
N GLU A 492 -10.08 5.90 -27.96
CA GLU A 492 -9.52 7.24 -27.74
C GLU A 492 -8.39 7.24 -26.70
N ILE A 493 -8.53 6.48 -25.61
CA ILE A 493 -7.45 6.32 -24.61
C ILE A 493 -6.24 5.65 -25.23
N THR A 494 -6.45 4.65 -26.07
CA THR A 494 -5.37 3.97 -26.79
C THR A 494 -4.66 4.94 -27.74
N ALA A 495 -5.40 5.74 -28.51
CA ALA A 495 -4.82 6.72 -29.42
C ALA A 495 -3.95 7.76 -28.68
N GLU A 496 -4.41 8.29 -27.54
CA GLU A 496 -3.60 9.18 -26.71
C GLU A 496 -2.32 8.50 -26.20
N TRP A 497 -2.42 7.26 -25.73
CA TRP A 497 -1.25 6.49 -25.28
C TRP A 497 -0.27 6.21 -26.43
N LEU A 498 -0.75 5.80 -27.62
CA LEU A 498 0.07 5.57 -28.81
C LEU A 498 0.81 6.84 -29.25
N TYR A 499 0.18 8.00 -29.14
CA TYR A 499 0.83 9.30 -29.35
C TYR A 499 2.03 9.45 -28.40
N HIS A 500 1.85 9.21 -27.12
CA HIS A 500 2.90 9.37 -26.10
C HIS A 500 4.02 8.34 -26.19
N ILE A 501 3.80 7.16 -26.74
CA ILE A 501 4.87 6.17 -26.98
C ILE A 501 5.56 6.33 -28.34
N GLY A 502 5.15 7.33 -29.14
CA GLY A 502 5.82 7.75 -30.37
C GLY A 502 5.48 6.93 -31.61
N ILE A 503 4.27 6.43 -31.70
CA ILE A 503 3.73 5.86 -32.96
C ILE A 503 3.58 6.99 -34.00
N PRO A 504 3.90 6.76 -35.30
CA PRO A 504 3.66 7.75 -36.37
C PRO A 504 2.21 8.26 -36.34
N LEU A 505 2.04 9.59 -36.55
CA LEU A 505 0.72 10.21 -36.39
C LEU A 505 -0.34 9.67 -37.36
N ASP A 506 0.06 9.28 -38.54
CA ASP A 506 -0.80 8.71 -39.60
C ASP A 506 -1.19 7.24 -39.35
N GLU A 507 -0.59 6.59 -38.34
CA GLU A 507 -0.89 5.19 -37.98
C GLU A 507 -1.71 5.09 -36.67
N ILE A 508 -1.79 6.16 -35.87
CA ILE A 508 -2.37 6.09 -34.51
C ILE A 508 -3.82 5.62 -34.54
N ASP A 509 -4.66 6.25 -35.36
CA ASP A 509 -6.11 6.00 -35.35
C ASP A 509 -6.45 4.57 -35.83
N GLU A 510 -5.72 4.09 -36.85
CA GLU A 510 -5.89 2.71 -37.32
C GLU A 510 -5.46 1.70 -36.26
N LEU A 511 -4.29 1.90 -35.66
CA LEU A 511 -3.78 0.97 -34.64
C LEU A 511 -4.64 0.98 -33.37
N ALA A 512 -5.15 2.12 -32.96
CA ALA A 512 -6.05 2.22 -31.82
C ALA A 512 -7.37 1.50 -32.08
N ARG A 513 -7.99 1.71 -33.25
CA ARG A 513 -9.29 1.16 -33.60
C ARG A 513 -9.26 -0.34 -33.88
N ASP A 514 -8.28 -0.82 -34.70
CA ASP A 514 -8.34 -2.15 -35.31
C ASP A 514 -7.35 -3.15 -34.68
N HIS A 515 -6.39 -2.69 -33.86
CA HIS A 515 -5.29 -3.53 -33.37
C HIS A 515 -5.10 -3.53 -31.85
N ALA A 516 -6.03 -2.94 -31.11
CA ALA A 516 -6.07 -2.97 -29.66
C ALA A 516 -7.51 -3.21 -29.18
N ASN A 517 -7.62 -3.77 -27.99
CA ASN A 517 -8.87 -3.77 -27.24
C ASN A 517 -8.62 -3.11 -25.88
N THR A 518 -9.43 -2.12 -25.52
CA THR A 518 -9.17 -1.32 -24.35
C THR A 518 -10.43 -1.17 -23.50
N VAL A 519 -10.28 -1.43 -22.21
CA VAL A 519 -11.36 -1.33 -21.23
C VAL A 519 -11.09 -0.16 -20.29
N PRO A 520 -11.75 0.99 -20.50
CA PRO A 520 -11.73 2.11 -19.56
C PRO A 520 -12.34 1.71 -18.22
N THR A 521 -11.77 2.21 -17.14
CA THR A 521 -12.19 1.89 -15.77
C THR A 521 -12.15 3.15 -14.92
N MET A 522 -13.31 3.71 -14.59
CA MET A 522 -13.42 4.87 -13.71
C MET A 522 -13.64 4.40 -12.27
N LEU A 523 -12.79 4.89 -11.38
CA LEU A 523 -12.74 4.51 -9.97
C LEU A 523 -13.10 5.74 -9.10
N PRO A 524 -14.36 5.86 -8.64
CA PRO A 524 -14.83 7.06 -7.95
C PRO A 524 -14.12 7.38 -6.64
N TYR A 525 -13.66 6.34 -5.93
CA TYR A 525 -13.11 6.45 -4.58
C TYR A 525 -11.65 6.01 -4.47
N ILE A 526 -10.93 5.96 -5.60
CA ILE A 526 -9.59 5.34 -5.64
C ILE A 526 -8.59 6.02 -4.70
N THR A 527 -8.66 7.34 -4.54
CA THR A 527 -7.78 8.10 -3.63
C THR A 527 -8.50 8.60 -2.37
N ALA A 528 -9.69 8.08 -2.08
CA ALA A 528 -10.49 8.48 -0.90
C ALA A 528 -9.69 8.38 0.42
N PHE A 529 -8.81 7.40 0.55
CA PHE A 529 -7.98 7.21 1.73
C PHE A 529 -6.88 8.29 1.89
N PHE A 530 -6.59 9.10 0.85
CA PHE A 530 -5.67 10.23 0.93
C PHE A 530 -6.34 11.56 1.27
N MET A 531 -7.64 11.58 1.54
CA MET A 531 -8.30 12.81 1.98
C MET A 531 -7.68 13.37 3.26
N PRO A 532 -7.53 14.70 3.39
CA PRO A 532 -7.12 15.34 4.64
C PRO A 532 -8.02 14.92 5.79
N ARG A 533 -7.43 14.55 6.92
CA ARG A 533 -8.14 13.99 8.06
C ARG A 533 -7.48 14.33 9.41
N THR A 534 -8.22 14.06 10.47
CA THR A 534 -7.74 14.12 11.86
C THR A 534 -7.70 12.71 12.48
N ALA A 535 -7.23 12.63 13.74
CA ALA A 535 -7.36 11.41 14.53
C ALA A 535 -8.84 11.09 14.78
N GLY A 536 -9.21 9.82 14.64
CA GLY A 536 -10.57 9.34 14.86
C GLY A 536 -11.49 9.43 13.63
N ASP A 537 -11.08 10.10 12.54
CA ASP A 537 -11.84 10.06 11.27
C ASP A 537 -11.87 8.64 10.69
N ARG A 538 -10.74 7.90 10.81
CA ARG A 538 -10.76 6.44 10.68
C ARG A 538 -10.95 5.83 12.07
N PRO A 539 -11.84 4.85 12.22
CA PRO A 539 -11.96 4.13 13.49
C PRO A 539 -10.73 3.25 13.74
N ASP A 540 -10.42 3.01 14.99
CA ASP A 540 -9.47 1.95 15.35
C ASP A 540 -9.95 0.59 14.82
N VAL A 541 -9.03 -0.34 14.56
CA VAL A 541 -9.35 -1.72 14.20
C VAL A 541 -10.36 -2.33 15.19
N ILE A 542 -10.14 -2.16 16.48
CA ILE A 542 -11.11 -2.50 17.52
C ILE A 542 -11.46 -1.22 18.27
N PRO A 543 -12.60 -0.55 17.97
CA PRO A 543 -13.00 0.66 18.66
C PRO A 543 -13.16 0.46 20.16
N ASP A 544 -12.88 1.48 20.96
CA ASP A 544 -12.94 1.38 22.42
C ASP A 544 -14.31 0.88 22.88
N GLY A 545 -14.30 -0.10 23.80
CA GLY A 545 -15.50 -0.75 24.32
C GLY A 545 -16.07 -1.86 23.44
N CYS A 546 -15.62 -2.06 22.20
CA CYS A 546 -16.09 -3.17 21.37
C CYS A 546 -15.60 -4.50 21.93
N VAL A 547 -16.53 -5.45 22.09
CA VAL A 547 -16.23 -6.78 22.64
C VAL A 547 -16.28 -7.90 21.61
N ASN A 548 -17.06 -7.72 20.54
CA ASN A 548 -17.26 -8.73 19.49
C ASN A 548 -17.27 -8.14 18.08
N PHE A 549 -16.67 -6.98 17.90
CA PHE A 549 -16.68 -6.25 16.63
C PHE A 549 -15.32 -5.63 16.33
N ALA A 550 -14.92 -5.66 15.05
CA ALA A 550 -13.73 -4.99 14.53
C ALA A 550 -13.95 -4.45 13.11
N PHE A 551 -13.28 -3.33 12.79
CA PHE A 551 -13.11 -2.85 11.43
C PHE A 551 -11.85 -3.42 10.79
N LEU A 552 -11.88 -3.62 9.46
CA LEU A 552 -10.79 -4.15 8.67
C LEU A 552 -10.48 -3.26 7.46
N GLY A 553 -9.26 -3.36 6.96
CA GLY A 553 -8.86 -2.82 5.65
C GLY A 553 -8.38 -1.37 5.72
N GLN A 554 -8.42 -0.70 4.59
CA GLN A 554 -7.75 0.57 4.36
C GLN A 554 -8.34 1.76 5.15
N PHE A 555 -9.54 1.63 5.69
CA PHE A 555 -10.23 2.67 6.45
C PHE A 555 -10.34 2.37 7.95
N ALA A 556 -9.64 1.35 8.45
CA ALA A 556 -9.39 1.15 9.86
C ALA A 556 -8.00 1.68 10.23
N GLU A 557 -7.83 2.28 11.41
CA GLU A 557 -6.54 2.87 11.83
C GLU A 557 -5.65 1.82 12.48
N THR A 558 -4.42 1.69 11.99
CA THR A 558 -3.35 0.94 12.65
C THR A 558 -2.10 1.81 12.78
N PRO A 559 -1.38 1.74 13.91
CA PRO A 559 -0.23 2.62 14.13
C PRO A 559 0.96 2.27 13.23
N ARG A 560 1.68 3.29 12.79
CA ARG A 560 2.97 3.24 12.08
C ARG A 560 2.97 2.65 10.67
N ASP A 561 1.90 2.03 10.22
CA ASP A 561 1.80 1.54 8.85
C ASP A 561 1.10 2.57 7.96
N THR A 562 1.14 2.37 6.66
CA THR A 562 0.52 3.27 5.71
C THR A 562 -0.48 2.55 4.84
N ILE A 563 -1.58 3.22 4.60
CA ILE A 563 -2.69 2.77 3.76
C ILE A 563 -2.26 2.47 2.32
N PHE A 564 -3.16 1.94 1.52
CA PHE A 564 -2.97 1.61 0.10
C PHE A 564 -1.94 0.48 -0.15
N THR A 565 -1.61 -0.29 0.86
CA THR A 565 -0.77 -1.47 0.73
C THR A 565 -1.56 -2.74 1.04
N THR A 566 -1.17 -3.85 0.43
CA THR A 566 -1.71 -5.18 0.78
C THR A 566 -1.37 -5.54 2.22
N GLU A 567 -0.18 -5.12 2.68
CA GLU A 567 0.25 -5.28 4.07
C GLU A 567 -0.73 -4.67 5.06
N TYR A 568 -1.17 -3.44 4.84
CA TYR A 568 -2.10 -2.74 5.72
C TYR A 568 -3.41 -3.51 5.91
N SER A 569 -3.95 -4.05 4.82
CA SER A 569 -5.17 -4.87 4.88
C SER A 569 -4.98 -6.14 5.72
N VAL A 570 -3.86 -6.84 5.54
CA VAL A 570 -3.57 -8.07 6.29
C VAL A 570 -3.23 -7.78 7.73
N ARG A 571 -2.52 -6.67 8.02
CA ARG A 571 -2.19 -6.23 9.37
C ARG A 571 -3.44 -5.93 10.18
N THR A 572 -4.38 -5.16 9.64
CA THR A 572 -5.65 -4.86 10.33
C THR A 572 -6.44 -6.14 10.64
N ALA A 573 -6.40 -7.13 9.76
CA ALA A 573 -7.02 -8.43 9.96
C ALA A 573 -6.36 -9.22 11.10
N MET A 574 -5.03 -9.26 11.15
CA MET A 574 -4.28 -9.92 12.22
C MET A 574 -4.55 -9.26 13.57
N GLU A 575 -4.50 -7.92 13.63
CA GLU A 575 -4.80 -7.15 14.84
C GLU A 575 -6.23 -7.40 15.34
N ALA A 576 -7.21 -7.42 14.45
CA ALA A 576 -8.62 -7.68 14.78
C ALA A 576 -8.82 -9.06 15.39
N VAL A 577 -8.32 -10.10 14.74
CA VAL A 577 -8.46 -11.49 15.21
C VAL A 577 -7.72 -11.69 16.53
N TYR A 578 -6.48 -11.20 16.63
CA TYR A 578 -5.68 -11.39 17.84
C TYR A 578 -6.22 -10.59 19.02
N GLY A 579 -6.72 -9.37 18.76
CA GLY A 579 -7.30 -8.52 19.80
C GLY A 579 -8.61 -9.08 20.35
N LEU A 580 -9.57 -9.44 19.48
CA LEU A 580 -10.88 -9.93 19.90
C LEU A 580 -10.83 -11.29 20.58
N LEU A 581 -9.91 -12.17 20.17
CA LEU A 581 -9.82 -13.54 20.69
C LEU A 581 -8.69 -13.74 21.71
N GLY A 582 -7.84 -12.73 21.93
CA GLY A 582 -6.69 -12.85 22.82
C GLY A 582 -5.71 -13.92 22.35
N VAL A 583 -5.48 -14.02 21.03
CA VAL A 583 -4.51 -14.97 20.48
C VAL A 583 -3.13 -14.68 21.05
N ASP A 584 -2.50 -15.70 21.64
CA ASP A 584 -1.19 -15.58 22.30
C ASP A 584 -0.04 -15.62 21.29
N ARG A 585 0.00 -14.59 20.46
CA ARG A 585 0.99 -14.40 19.39
C ARG A 585 1.12 -12.90 19.10
N GLY A 586 2.36 -12.41 18.92
CA GLY A 586 2.61 -11.00 18.58
C GLY A 586 2.27 -10.68 17.13
N VAL A 587 1.73 -9.50 16.91
CA VAL A 587 1.64 -8.94 15.56
C VAL A 587 3.04 -8.42 15.16
N PRO A 588 3.59 -8.80 14.00
CA PRO A 588 4.88 -8.28 13.55
C PRO A 588 4.89 -6.75 13.56
N GLU A 589 5.94 -6.15 14.13
CA GLU A 589 6.10 -4.70 14.06
C GLU A 589 6.31 -4.25 12.61
N VAL A 590 5.85 -3.05 12.30
CA VAL A 590 6.21 -2.39 11.04
C VAL A 590 7.72 -2.19 11.01
N TRP A 591 8.36 -2.50 9.89
CA TRP A 591 9.81 -2.34 9.72
C TRP A 591 10.29 -0.97 10.16
N GLY A 592 11.14 -0.96 11.17
CA GLY A 592 11.60 0.26 11.84
C GLY A 592 12.68 1.04 11.07
N SER A 593 12.59 1.11 9.75
CA SER A 593 13.58 1.76 8.88
C SER A 593 13.86 3.21 9.23
N VAL A 594 12.87 3.94 9.74
CA VAL A 594 13.01 5.32 10.23
C VAL A 594 13.95 5.48 11.42
N TYR A 595 14.23 4.40 12.14
CA TYR A 595 15.13 4.38 13.29
C TYR A 595 16.51 3.87 12.94
N ASP A 596 16.73 3.38 11.70
CA ASP A 596 18.03 2.94 11.22
C ASP A 596 18.77 4.13 10.59
N VAL A 597 19.86 4.54 11.25
CA VAL A 597 20.67 5.66 10.80
C VAL A 597 21.23 5.44 9.38
N ARG A 598 21.47 4.19 8.97
CA ARG A 598 21.96 3.86 7.62
C ARG A 598 20.94 4.24 6.56
N ASN A 599 19.66 3.91 6.79
CA ASN A 599 18.58 4.26 5.87
C ASN A 599 18.39 5.78 5.77
N LEU A 600 18.46 6.49 6.91
CA LEU A 600 18.35 7.96 6.93
C LEU A 600 19.53 8.64 6.20
N LEU A 601 20.75 8.09 6.33
CA LEU A 601 21.92 8.59 5.64
C LEU A 601 21.85 8.31 4.13
N ASP A 602 21.47 7.11 3.73
CA ASP A 602 21.27 6.76 2.31
C ASP A 602 20.21 7.65 1.67
N ALA A 603 19.04 7.76 2.28
CA ALA A 603 17.97 8.63 1.80
C ALA A 603 18.44 10.09 1.64
N SER A 604 19.24 10.59 2.58
CA SER A 604 19.80 11.95 2.51
C SER A 604 20.75 12.14 1.34
N VAL A 605 21.61 11.15 1.03
CA VAL A 605 22.52 11.18 -0.12
C VAL A 605 21.73 11.12 -1.44
N ARG A 606 20.72 10.26 -1.52
CA ARG A 606 19.87 10.11 -2.70
C ARG A 606 19.09 11.39 -3.01
N LEU A 607 18.49 12.01 -2.00
CA LEU A 607 17.80 13.30 -2.15
C LEU A 607 18.72 14.45 -2.58
N MET A 608 20.05 14.28 -2.48
CA MET A 608 21.06 15.23 -2.96
C MET A 608 21.69 14.80 -4.29
N ASP A 609 21.13 13.82 -4.97
CA ASP A 609 21.65 13.27 -6.22
C ASP A 609 23.16 12.89 -6.13
N GLY A 610 23.59 12.41 -4.96
CA GLY A 610 24.96 12.03 -4.67
C GLY A 610 25.91 13.19 -4.28
N GLU A 611 25.40 14.42 -4.16
CA GLU A 611 26.22 15.54 -3.66
C GLU A 611 26.65 15.34 -2.21
N SER A 612 27.90 15.61 -1.92
CA SER A 612 28.43 15.49 -0.55
C SER A 612 27.80 16.53 0.39
N LEU A 613 27.30 16.09 1.56
CA LEU A 613 26.82 16.94 2.65
C LEU A 613 27.87 17.98 3.11
N LEU A 614 29.14 17.68 2.96
CA LEU A 614 30.23 18.45 3.53
C LEU A 614 31.10 19.18 2.47
N GLY A 615 30.70 19.11 1.20
CA GLY A 615 31.45 19.71 0.08
C GLY A 615 31.26 21.21 -0.14
N ALA A 616 30.44 21.91 0.66
CA ALA A 616 30.19 23.33 0.51
C ALA A 616 30.76 24.14 1.67
N ASP A 617 31.24 25.35 1.37
CA ASP A 617 31.73 26.32 2.36
C ASP A 617 30.65 26.61 3.42
N LEU A 618 30.96 26.27 4.67
CA LEU A 618 30.12 26.53 5.83
C LEU A 618 30.62 27.79 6.54
N PRO A 619 29.75 28.59 7.18
CA PRO A 619 30.23 29.72 7.97
C PRO A 619 31.12 29.27 9.14
N MET A 620 32.05 30.10 9.52
CA MET A 620 33.07 29.85 10.55
C MET A 620 32.57 29.10 11.82
N PRO A 621 31.42 29.44 12.42
CA PRO A 621 30.93 28.69 13.59
C PRO A 621 30.56 27.24 13.27
N VAL A 622 30.05 27.00 12.07
CA VAL A 622 29.62 25.66 11.63
C VAL A 622 30.83 24.82 11.21
N GLU A 623 31.90 25.43 10.64
CA GLU A 623 33.15 24.77 10.34
C GLU A 623 33.85 24.28 11.62
N LYS A 624 33.83 25.06 12.70
CA LYS A 624 34.36 24.63 14.01
C LYS A 624 33.56 23.46 14.60
N LEU A 625 32.23 23.50 14.49
CA LEU A 625 31.34 22.41 14.92
C LEU A 625 31.59 21.15 14.08
N LYS A 626 31.73 21.28 12.75
CA LYS A 626 32.12 20.20 11.84
C LYS A 626 33.46 19.57 12.24
N GLY A 627 34.50 20.40 12.43
CA GLY A 627 35.80 19.94 12.84
C GLY A 627 35.77 19.20 14.19
N TRP A 628 34.97 19.67 15.13
CA TRP A 628 34.76 19.02 16.42
C TRP A 628 34.05 17.67 16.28
N ILE A 629 32.98 17.59 15.48
CA ILE A 629 32.23 16.35 15.23
C ILE A 629 33.15 15.33 14.54
N LEU A 630 33.88 15.73 13.49
CA LEU A 630 34.80 14.85 12.79
C LEU A 630 35.90 14.28 13.69
N LYS A 631 36.39 15.08 14.63
CA LYS A 631 37.33 14.62 15.67
C LYS A 631 36.68 13.63 16.65
N LEU A 632 35.42 13.85 16.97
CA LEU A 632 34.68 13.02 17.93
C LEU A 632 34.37 11.62 17.38
N ILE A 633 34.11 11.53 16.08
CA ILE A 633 33.79 10.27 15.38
C ILE A 633 35.02 9.58 14.78
N LYS A 634 36.18 10.22 14.82
CA LYS A 634 37.41 9.68 14.25
C LYS A 634 37.70 8.27 14.80
N ASP A 635 38.06 7.37 13.90
CA ASP A 635 38.34 5.96 14.18
C ASP A 635 37.17 5.17 14.78
N THR A 636 35.94 5.66 14.58
CA THR A 636 34.71 4.96 14.98
C THR A 636 34.00 4.33 13.78
N ASP A 637 33.05 3.42 14.04
CA ASP A 637 32.20 2.83 13.01
C ASP A 637 31.29 3.89 12.35
N ILE A 638 30.98 4.99 13.05
CA ILE A 638 30.25 6.12 12.48
C ILE A 638 31.07 6.80 11.40
N GLU A 639 32.37 7.03 11.61
CA GLU A 639 33.23 7.59 10.58
C GLU A 639 33.28 6.68 9.34
N LYS A 640 33.43 5.36 9.54
CA LYS A 640 33.45 4.38 8.45
C LYS A 640 32.15 4.45 7.66
N LEU A 641 30.99 4.46 8.34
CA LEU A 641 29.67 4.56 7.74
C LEU A 641 29.52 5.84 6.92
N LEU A 642 29.92 7.00 7.47
CA LEU A 642 29.85 8.28 6.76
C LEU A 642 30.78 8.33 5.53
N LYS A 643 31.92 7.65 5.56
CA LYS A 643 32.80 7.49 4.39
C LYS A 643 32.21 6.54 3.35
N GLU A 644 31.60 5.45 3.78
CA GLU A 644 30.92 4.48 2.93
C GLU A 644 29.82 5.16 2.12
N TYR A 645 28.99 5.96 2.78
CA TYR A 645 27.93 6.74 2.14
C TYR A 645 28.40 8.07 1.51
N LYS A 646 29.70 8.28 1.38
CA LYS A 646 30.31 9.47 0.74
C LYS A 646 29.89 10.81 1.37
N LEU A 647 29.44 10.80 2.61
CA LEU A 647 29.06 12.00 3.36
C LEU A 647 30.25 12.81 3.87
N ILE A 648 31.38 12.16 4.08
CA ILE A 648 32.70 12.76 4.35
C ILE A 648 33.73 12.22 3.37
N LYS A 649 34.77 13.01 3.11
CA LYS A 649 35.87 12.55 2.24
C LYS A 649 36.58 11.33 2.85
N LYS A 650 37.00 10.42 1.97
CA LYS A 650 37.83 9.27 2.36
C LYS A 650 39.11 9.69 3.06
#